data_69f2a7879dc961ae94a07cc9ef5b3935
#
_entry.id   69f2a7879dc961ae94a07cc9ef5b3935
#
_cell.length_a   1.000
_cell.length_b   1.000
_cell.length_c   1.000
_cell.angle_alpha   90.00
_cell.angle_beta   90.00
_cell.angle_gamma   90.00
#
_symmetry.space_group_name_H-M   'P 1'
#
loop_
_entity.id
_entity.type
_entity.pdbx_description
1 polymer ?
#
loop_
_entity_poly.entity_id
_entity_poly.type
_entity_poly.pdbx_seq_one_letter_code
_entity_poly.pdbx_strand_id
1 'polypeptide(L)'
;MSGFRAIGSVSGSAAVRNRTEEFESGQYFPRQGTRSSGFGRLHRRLPLEDPRGLVGSRTGGKEGAVPITNIADVEEQLRGQPKARDLHAIWEERQPMANLDPKKGRYGVVERGRIPWLEDVALGARFTAQALRAEEFLLVVDAARELLAGWQNAGEEHATSLVHIRMDYAMALARLGFSGKARQELEPCVSEGARPQMGRRLKADVLLQMGHILREEWHESTERAAQLLSAEEALGFYRRALASEPERLEALVHSASTAFMLAEQNEELRGQAQATARQILKLAAEREETQVAGLRTTWARATAQAILGEMDAAYRSFEQLRGMSTAELAEVRYEAQFLAEAHGRPRDYFQGAFPPLQLIVFAGHMPDRSDGPVRLPASSIDGAREALRARLKSMEARVGLVSASAGADLLFTEALRELDGAFHLVLPWSQEEFRRTSVAPFEPPAGPALWGPLFDRALKEAASTRELGQVYEPAGDLGWEYMMEVTAGIALQTARALRLDVQPMVLWNGQAGWGAGGTDSFYAFWERRLGVKPIVVPPPPVAAAGSAQAGGGSGGCERAILHQEVKSMLFADIVGYSKLTEKAIPEFIGTFLERVGRLAANSRHAPCSVNTWGDALYAVFDFARDAGLFALELAQMVEEGKSDWLAKGLYWESRSGQGEVEKHALNIRIGLHTGPVVMHYDPIVRRLGFTGAHVNRAARIEPVAEPGQVFASEEFAAMAELSGERRDLGFVCEYAGSMQLAKGYPGWHRLYRLAPKRVLALEPLARAVHEAYCAELQGKVQPGHPALVSWEELSEDLRDANRAQVADIPNKLRLLGYELAPAHGLPASAIAITDAEVEAMAVREHDRWMEERRRQGWSYASERDNARKFHPLLVEWSRLDEKERKKDRDTIRNLPLLVERAGFRVRRLG
;
A
#
# COMPACT_ATOMS: atom_id res chain seq x y z
N MET A 1 0.51 -8.90 53.27
CA MET A 1 0.82 -7.90 54.33
C MET A 1 0.74 -6.57 53.63
N SER A 2 -0.36 -5.95 53.76
CA SER A 2 -0.73 -4.70 54.51
C SER A 2 -0.03 -3.49 53.93
N GLY A 3 -0.67 -2.42 53.53
CA GLY A 3 -1.90 -1.85 54.04
C GLY A 3 -2.43 -0.70 53.24
N PHE A 4 -3.67 -0.55 53.38
CA PHE A 4 -4.60 0.53 53.02
C PHE A 4 -4.17 1.93 53.51
N ARG A 5 -4.54 2.98 52.76
CA ARG A 5 -5.41 4.04 53.32
C ARG A 5 -6.00 4.93 52.20
N ALA A 6 -7.29 5.04 52.26
CA ALA A 6 -8.16 5.99 51.60
C ALA A 6 -8.29 7.30 52.39
N ILE A 7 -8.49 8.42 51.71
CA ILE A 7 -9.11 9.67 52.15
C ILE A 7 -9.60 10.34 50.85
N GLY A 8 -10.78 10.82 50.59
CA GLY A 8 -11.91 11.25 51.39
C GLY A 8 -12.67 12.17 50.45
N SER A 9 -13.95 11.96 50.35
CA SER A 9 -14.92 12.73 49.56
C SER A 9 -15.09 14.17 50.07
N VAL A 10 -15.15 15.15 49.16
CA VAL A 10 -15.82 16.42 49.44
C VAL A 10 -16.76 16.74 48.28
N SER A 11 -18.03 16.69 48.57
CA SER A 11 -19.14 17.20 47.77
C SER A 11 -19.18 18.73 47.79
N GLY A 12 -19.39 19.37 46.68
CA GLY A 12 -19.65 20.79 46.57
C GLY A 12 -20.54 21.09 45.37
N SER A 13 -21.83 21.08 45.57
CA SER A 13 -22.86 21.58 44.66
C SER A 13 -22.81 23.10 44.58
N ALA A 14 -22.70 23.64 43.37
CA ALA A 14 -23.07 25.04 43.12
C ALA A 14 -23.95 25.12 41.88
N ALA A 15 -25.21 25.38 42.13
CA ALA A 15 -26.21 25.73 41.17
C ALA A 15 -25.90 27.11 40.56
N VAL A 16 -25.90 27.23 39.25
CA VAL A 16 -25.98 28.53 38.55
C VAL A 16 -27.27 28.58 37.76
N ARG A 17 -28.03 29.59 38.08
CA ARG A 17 -29.37 29.91 37.62
C ARG A 17 -29.39 30.30 36.15
N ASN A 18 -30.38 29.80 35.44
CA ASN A 18 -30.90 30.34 34.19
C ASN A 18 -31.22 31.81 34.27
N ARG A 19 -30.79 32.60 33.29
CA ARG A 19 -31.47 33.83 32.87
C ARG A 19 -31.75 33.72 31.38
N THR A 20 -32.99 33.48 31.05
CA THR A 20 -33.64 33.76 29.79
C THR A 20 -33.85 35.28 29.71
N GLU A 21 -33.35 35.92 28.68
CA GLU A 21 -33.83 37.19 28.21
C GLU A 21 -34.30 37.04 26.75
N GLU A 22 -35.62 37.17 26.62
CA GLU A 22 -36.35 37.37 25.38
C GLU A 22 -35.95 38.71 24.79
N PHE A 23 -35.72 38.78 23.50
CA PHE A 23 -35.83 40.02 22.72
C PHE A 23 -36.67 39.77 21.49
N GLU A 24 -37.74 40.55 21.44
CA GLU A 24 -38.79 40.60 20.45
C GLU A 24 -38.31 41.11 19.07
N SER A 25 -39.08 40.68 18.08
CA SER A 25 -39.20 41.10 16.72
C SER A 25 -39.27 42.59 16.49
N GLY A 26 -38.58 43.12 15.50
CA GLY A 26 -38.76 44.46 14.94
C GLY A 26 -38.42 44.47 13.46
N GLN A 27 -39.48 44.41 12.66
CA GLN A 27 -39.46 44.71 11.21
C GLN A 27 -39.01 46.15 10.95
N TYR A 28 -38.21 46.36 9.90
CA TYR A 28 -38.40 47.53 9.01
C TYR A 28 -37.63 47.31 7.66
N PHE A 29 -38.40 47.22 6.57
CA PHE A 29 -38.04 47.68 5.21
C PHE A 29 -38.42 49.14 5.07
N PRO A 30 -37.74 49.93 4.26
CA PRO A 30 -38.42 50.42 3.04
C PRO A 30 -37.62 50.41 1.77
N ARG A 31 -38.36 50.30 0.70
CA ARG A 31 -37.99 50.44 -0.71
C ARG A 31 -37.82 51.89 -1.11
N GLN A 32 -37.06 52.03 -2.23
CA GLN A 32 -37.15 52.99 -3.34
C GLN A 32 -36.29 54.23 -3.29
N GLY A 33 -35.65 54.48 -4.44
CA GLY A 33 -35.24 55.78 -4.89
C GLY A 33 -34.16 55.79 -5.94
N THR A 34 -34.60 55.72 -7.20
CA THR A 34 -33.83 56.05 -8.41
C THR A 34 -33.25 57.46 -8.37
N ARG A 35 -32.02 57.71 -8.80
CA ARG A 35 -31.65 58.71 -9.83
C ARG A 35 -30.13 58.84 -10.08
N SER A 36 -29.82 58.85 -11.32
CA SER A 36 -28.65 59.14 -12.10
C SER A 36 -27.89 60.45 -11.78
N SER A 37 -26.57 60.35 -11.87
CA SER A 37 -25.64 61.35 -12.50
C SER A 37 -24.22 60.85 -12.18
N GLY A 38 -23.38 60.44 -13.07
CA GLY A 38 -22.73 61.20 -14.10
C GLY A 38 -21.43 61.75 -13.57
N PHE A 39 -20.31 61.00 -13.68
CA PHE A 39 -18.96 61.58 -13.79
C PHE A 39 -17.97 60.56 -14.44
N GLY A 40 -17.53 60.86 -15.59
CA GLY A 40 -16.20 61.16 -16.03
C GLY A 40 -15.30 59.98 -16.28
N ARG A 41 -15.24 59.52 -17.53
CA ARG A 41 -14.22 58.63 -18.05
C ARG A 41 -12.85 59.23 -17.92
N LEU A 42 -11.90 58.47 -17.33
CA LEU A 42 -10.50 58.56 -17.66
C LEU A 42 -9.98 57.15 -17.92
N HIS A 43 -10.10 56.76 -19.18
CA HIS A 43 -9.40 55.61 -19.73
C HIS A 43 -7.89 55.95 -19.86
N ARG A 44 -7.04 55.40 -19.04
CA ARG A 44 -5.70 55.05 -19.49
C ARG A 44 -5.62 53.55 -19.67
N ARG A 45 -5.72 53.14 -20.91
CA ARG A 45 -5.35 51.79 -21.36
C ARG A 45 -3.85 51.68 -21.23
N LEU A 46 -3.39 50.78 -20.33
CA LEU A 46 -2.11 50.11 -20.48
C LEU A 46 -2.36 48.89 -21.37
N PRO A 47 -1.47 48.60 -22.32
CA PRO A 47 -1.66 47.43 -23.18
C PRO A 47 -1.52 46.17 -22.36
N LEU A 48 -2.55 45.32 -22.43
CA LEU A 48 -2.47 43.90 -22.04
C LEU A 48 -1.57 43.24 -23.09
N GLU A 49 -0.34 42.94 -22.71
CA GLU A 49 0.50 42.04 -23.45
C GLU A 49 -0.17 40.67 -23.55
N ASP A 50 -0.27 40.18 -24.76
CA ASP A 50 -0.83 38.88 -25.16
C ASP A 50 0.00 37.78 -24.48
N PRO A 51 -0.60 36.88 -23.64
CA PRO A 51 0.15 35.79 -23.00
C PRO A 51 0.59 34.69 -23.97
N ARG A 52 0.48 34.88 -25.29
CA ARG A 52 0.91 33.92 -26.32
C ARG A 52 2.38 34.02 -26.71
N GLY A 53 3.16 34.90 -26.11
CA GLY A 53 4.56 35.16 -26.46
C GLY A 53 5.61 34.44 -25.63
N LEU A 54 5.24 33.55 -24.69
CA LEU A 54 6.20 32.80 -23.84
C LEU A 54 6.04 31.27 -23.95
N VAL A 55 5.72 30.76 -25.15
CA VAL A 55 6.10 29.42 -25.52
C VAL A 55 7.48 29.49 -26.17
N GLY A 56 8.44 30.01 -25.43
CA GLY A 56 9.84 29.83 -25.70
C GLY A 56 10.19 28.41 -25.39
N SER A 57 10.57 27.68 -26.43
CA SER A 57 11.17 26.36 -26.43
C SER A 57 12.09 26.13 -25.23
N ARG A 58 11.58 25.51 -24.15
CA ARG A 58 12.41 24.83 -23.17
C ARG A 58 12.77 23.44 -23.70
N THR A 59 13.49 23.39 -24.77
CA THR A 59 14.37 22.29 -25.10
C THR A 59 15.69 22.51 -24.38
N GLY A 60 15.68 22.36 -23.07
CA GLY A 60 16.85 21.95 -22.35
C GLY A 60 17.10 20.52 -22.78
N GLY A 61 17.87 20.34 -23.86
CA GLY A 61 18.21 19.02 -24.38
C GLY A 61 18.79 18.18 -23.25
N LYS A 62 18.13 17.08 -22.91
CA LYS A 62 18.75 15.95 -22.24
C LYS A 62 19.77 15.41 -23.24
N GLU A 63 21.02 15.90 -23.17
CA GLU A 63 22.10 15.30 -23.95
C GLU A 63 22.24 13.85 -23.54
N GLY A 64 21.84 12.95 -24.42
CA GLY A 64 21.98 11.51 -24.27
C GLY A 64 20.70 10.67 -24.30
N ALA A 65 19.50 11.23 -24.18
CA ALA A 65 18.26 10.48 -24.44
C ALA A 65 17.85 10.71 -25.90
N VAL A 66 17.70 9.65 -26.67
CA VAL A 66 17.11 9.70 -28.00
C VAL A 66 15.64 10.08 -27.82
N PRO A 67 15.14 11.16 -28.45
CA PRO A 67 13.73 11.51 -28.36
C PRO A 67 12.86 10.35 -28.87
N ILE A 68 11.86 9.95 -28.08
CA ILE A 68 10.92 8.91 -28.50
C ILE A 68 9.89 9.55 -29.43
N THR A 69 10.11 9.38 -30.73
CA THR A 69 9.22 9.94 -31.75
C THR A 69 8.28 8.91 -32.38
N ASN A 70 8.59 7.63 -32.21
CA ASN A 70 7.82 6.52 -32.79
C ASN A 70 8.04 5.20 -32.01
N ILE A 71 7.30 4.15 -32.40
CA ILE A 71 7.38 2.81 -31.81
C ILE A 71 8.79 2.20 -31.89
N ALA A 72 9.54 2.44 -32.98
CA ALA A 72 10.86 1.87 -33.19
C ALA A 72 11.88 2.40 -32.16
N ASP A 73 11.77 3.66 -31.73
CA ASP A 73 12.61 4.26 -30.70
C ASP A 73 12.38 3.56 -29.33
N VAL A 74 11.12 3.26 -29.01
CA VAL A 74 10.77 2.49 -27.79
C VAL A 74 11.30 1.07 -27.86
N GLU A 75 11.13 0.40 -29.03
CA GLU A 75 11.67 -0.95 -29.22
C GLU A 75 13.18 -1.01 -29.05
N GLU A 76 13.92 -0.03 -29.55
CA GLU A 76 15.37 0.03 -29.41
C GLU A 76 15.79 0.22 -27.94
N GLN A 77 15.12 1.13 -27.23
CA GLN A 77 15.39 1.35 -25.82
C GLN A 77 15.06 0.12 -24.96
N LEU A 78 14.04 -0.67 -25.30
CA LEU A 78 13.66 -1.89 -24.59
C LEU A 78 14.46 -3.15 -24.99
N ARG A 79 15.33 -3.11 -26.03
CA ARG A 79 16.15 -4.27 -26.45
C ARG A 79 17.25 -4.65 -25.47
N GLY A 80 17.70 -3.69 -24.63
CA GLY A 80 18.70 -3.89 -23.59
C GLY A 80 18.07 -4.27 -22.25
N GLN A 81 18.83 -4.00 -21.18
CA GLN A 81 18.32 -3.97 -19.81
C GLN A 81 18.21 -2.50 -19.37
N PRO A 82 17.10 -1.80 -19.68
CA PRO A 82 16.95 -0.40 -19.35
C PRO A 82 16.97 -0.22 -17.84
N LYS A 83 17.64 0.83 -17.36
CA LYS A 83 17.59 1.21 -15.94
C LYS A 83 16.21 1.79 -15.60
N ALA A 84 15.85 1.78 -14.32
CA ALA A 84 14.57 2.31 -13.83
C ALA A 84 14.27 3.73 -14.38
N ARG A 85 15.25 4.63 -14.40
CA ARG A 85 15.12 5.98 -14.97
C ARG A 85 14.71 6.02 -16.45
N ASP A 86 15.25 5.07 -17.26
CA ASP A 86 14.97 5.02 -18.69
C ASP A 86 13.51 4.57 -18.92
N LEU A 87 13.03 3.63 -18.10
CA LEU A 87 11.64 3.19 -18.10
C LEU A 87 10.67 4.29 -17.66
N HIS A 88 11.02 5.06 -16.63
CA HIS A 88 10.26 6.25 -16.23
C HIS A 88 10.24 7.30 -17.33
N ALA A 89 11.36 7.56 -18.01
CA ALA A 89 11.42 8.48 -19.13
C ALA A 89 10.51 8.06 -20.28
N ILE A 90 10.53 6.76 -20.67
CA ILE A 90 9.61 6.20 -21.67
C ILE A 90 8.15 6.42 -21.26
N TRP A 91 7.84 6.23 -19.97
CA TRP A 91 6.48 6.38 -19.44
C TRP A 91 6.02 7.83 -19.37
N GLU A 92 6.90 8.76 -18.99
CA GLU A 92 6.61 10.20 -18.84
C GLU A 92 6.51 10.94 -20.18
N GLU A 93 7.18 10.48 -21.24
CA GLU A 93 7.07 11.06 -22.60
C GLU A 93 5.69 10.81 -23.25
N ARG A 94 4.78 10.09 -22.58
CA ARG A 94 3.38 10.09 -22.97
C ARG A 94 2.85 11.52 -23.04
N GLN A 95 2.28 11.91 -24.18
CA GLN A 95 1.81 13.28 -24.40
C GLN A 95 0.81 13.69 -23.31
N PRO A 96 0.96 14.89 -22.71
CA PRO A 96 -0.02 15.39 -21.79
C PRO A 96 -1.37 15.51 -22.51
N MET A 97 -2.42 14.99 -21.89
CA MET A 97 -3.77 15.10 -22.40
C MET A 97 -4.13 16.56 -22.62
N ALA A 98 -4.47 16.93 -23.85
CA ALA A 98 -4.93 18.24 -24.18
C ALA A 98 -6.21 18.57 -23.41
N ASN A 99 -6.12 19.66 -22.63
CA ASN A 99 -7.20 20.48 -22.09
C ASN A 99 -8.53 19.81 -21.74
N LEU A 100 -8.71 19.52 -20.45
CA LEU A 100 -10.03 19.42 -19.82
C LEU A 100 -10.81 20.70 -20.12
N ASP A 101 -11.86 20.59 -20.92
CA ASP A 101 -12.81 21.69 -21.11
C ASP A 101 -13.63 21.88 -19.82
N PRO A 102 -13.39 22.96 -19.04
CA PRO A 102 -14.07 23.18 -17.76
C PRO A 102 -15.57 23.39 -17.88
N LYS A 103 -16.07 23.61 -19.12
CA LYS A 103 -17.47 23.99 -19.38
C LYS A 103 -18.42 22.79 -19.55
N LYS A 104 -17.92 21.58 -19.71
CA LYS A 104 -18.80 20.44 -19.99
C LYS A 104 -19.22 19.61 -18.79
N GLY A 105 -18.77 19.90 -17.56
CA GLY A 105 -19.33 19.31 -16.32
C GLY A 105 -19.50 17.79 -16.29
N ARG A 106 -19.08 17.10 -17.33
CA ARG A 106 -19.01 15.66 -17.41
C ARG A 106 -17.55 15.29 -17.21
N TYR A 107 -17.28 14.56 -16.18
CA TYR A 107 -16.14 13.64 -16.16
C TYR A 107 -16.42 12.59 -17.24
N GLY A 108 -16.45 13.06 -18.50
CA GLY A 108 -16.39 12.18 -19.63
C GLY A 108 -15.04 11.50 -19.55
N VAL A 109 -14.99 10.22 -19.83
CA VAL A 109 -13.77 9.51 -20.20
C VAL A 109 -12.93 10.52 -21.00
N VAL A 110 -11.84 10.99 -20.39
CA VAL A 110 -10.90 11.88 -21.07
C VAL A 110 -10.50 11.08 -22.29
N GLU A 111 -10.75 11.59 -23.52
CA GLU A 111 -10.18 10.99 -24.71
C GLU A 111 -8.68 11.00 -24.49
N ARG A 112 -8.14 9.85 -24.10
CA ARG A 112 -6.72 9.65 -23.82
C ARG A 112 -6.01 9.97 -25.12
N GLY A 113 -5.10 10.95 -25.08
CA GLY A 113 -4.20 11.15 -26.19
C GLY A 113 -3.59 9.79 -26.52
N ARG A 114 -3.69 9.36 -27.78
CA ARG A 114 -3.16 8.05 -28.20
C ARG A 114 -1.66 8.06 -27.90
N ILE A 115 -1.24 7.15 -27.05
CA ILE A 115 0.18 6.88 -26.84
C ILE A 115 0.55 5.86 -27.91
N PRO A 116 1.34 6.24 -28.95
CA PRO A 116 1.52 5.39 -30.13
C PRO A 116 2.00 3.97 -29.80
N TRP A 117 2.84 3.82 -28.76
CA TRP A 117 3.35 2.51 -28.38
C TRP A 117 2.39 1.68 -27.50
N LEU A 118 1.34 2.28 -26.92
CA LEU A 118 0.26 1.52 -26.27
C LEU A 118 -0.70 0.91 -27.29
N GLU A 119 -0.59 1.27 -28.58
CA GLU A 119 -1.30 0.61 -29.66
C GLU A 119 -0.66 -0.73 -30.06
N ASP A 120 0.56 -1.02 -29.56
CA ASP A 120 1.22 -2.32 -29.70
C ASP A 120 1.26 -3.06 -28.36
N VAL A 121 0.35 -4.00 -28.18
CA VAL A 121 0.23 -4.79 -26.95
C VAL A 121 1.46 -5.67 -26.68
N ALA A 122 2.19 -6.10 -27.70
CA ALA A 122 3.41 -6.89 -27.54
C ALA A 122 4.55 -6.01 -27.00
N LEU A 123 4.64 -4.77 -27.45
CA LEU A 123 5.58 -3.79 -26.92
C LEU A 123 5.23 -3.42 -25.49
N GLY A 124 3.93 -3.24 -25.20
CA GLY A 124 3.42 -3.04 -23.83
C GLY A 124 3.80 -4.19 -22.89
N ALA A 125 3.69 -5.44 -23.31
CA ALA A 125 4.12 -6.60 -22.54
C ALA A 125 5.65 -6.63 -22.29
N ARG A 126 6.46 -6.19 -23.26
CA ARG A 126 7.91 -6.04 -23.04
C ARG A 126 8.21 -4.95 -22.03
N PHE A 127 7.49 -3.82 -22.08
CA PHE A 127 7.66 -2.72 -21.14
C PHE A 127 7.36 -3.16 -19.70
N THR A 128 6.18 -3.79 -19.48
CA THR A 128 5.83 -4.28 -18.13
C THR A 128 6.83 -5.30 -17.61
N ALA A 129 7.31 -6.22 -18.44
CA ALA A 129 8.33 -7.19 -18.06
C ALA A 129 9.68 -6.55 -17.72
N GLN A 130 10.11 -5.51 -18.43
CA GLN A 130 11.33 -4.78 -18.10
C GLN A 130 11.18 -3.95 -16.82
N ALA A 131 10.04 -3.29 -16.64
CA ALA A 131 9.74 -2.54 -15.42
C ALA A 131 9.70 -3.46 -14.18
N LEU A 132 9.14 -4.67 -14.33
CA LEU A 132 9.13 -5.68 -13.26
C LEU A 132 10.56 -6.14 -12.90
N ARG A 133 11.43 -6.37 -13.91
CA ARG A 133 12.85 -6.73 -13.69
C ARG A 133 13.65 -5.60 -13.06
N ALA A 134 13.30 -4.35 -13.36
CA ALA A 134 13.90 -3.18 -12.74
C ALA A 134 13.33 -2.88 -11.34
N GLU A 135 12.46 -3.75 -10.83
CA GLU A 135 11.81 -3.64 -9.50
C GLU A 135 10.92 -2.39 -9.35
N GLU A 136 10.45 -1.81 -10.47
CA GLU A 136 9.59 -0.62 -10.54
C GLU A 136 8.10 -1.00 -10.47
N PHE A 137 7.67 -1.59 -9.37
CA PHE A 137 6.33 -2.18 -9.23
C PHE A 137 5.18 -1.18 -9.44
N LEU A 138 5.31 0.07 -8.98
CA LEU A 138 4.29 1.09 -9.20
C LEU A 138 4.14 1.42 -10.69
N LEU A 139 5.26 1.47 -11.42
CA LEU A 139 5.27 1.70 -12.86
C LEU A 139 4.61 0.54 -13.62
N VAL A 140 4.87 -0.71 -13.20
CA VAL A 140 4.18 -1.89 -13.76
C VAL A 140 2.66 -1.77 -13.57
N VAL A 141 2.21 -1.38 -12.38
CA VAL A 141 0.78 -1.21 -12.07
C VAL A 141 0.15 -0.15 -12.97
N ASP A 142 0.79 1.01 -13.13
CA ASP A 142 0.29 2.09 -13.99
C ASP A 142 0.19 1.64 -15.45
N ALA A 143 1.26 1.06 -15.99
CA ALA A 143 1.31 0.63 -17.37
C ALA A 143 0.33 -0.51 -17.69
N ALA A 144 0.31 -1.54 -16.84
CA ALA A 144 -0.58 -2.69 -17.04
C ALA A 144 -2.06 -2.30 -17.00
N ARG A 145 -2.45 -1.41 -16.08
CA ARG A 145 -3.84 -0.94 -16.00
C ARG A 145 -4.26 -0.20 -17.27
N GLU A 146 -3.43 0.68 -17.81
CA GLU A 146 -3.72 1.39 -19.04
C GLU A 146 -3.80 0.44 -20.24
N LEU A 147 -2.84 -0.49 -20.36
CA LEU A 147 -2.82 -1.50 -21.41
C LEU A 147 -4.06 -2.41 -21.36
N LEU A 148 -4.36 -2.99 -20.20
CA LEU A 148 -5.50 -3.89 -20.05
C LEU A 148 -6.84 -3.18 -20.30
N ALA A 149 -6.97 -1.92 -19.89
CA ALA A 149 -8.17 -1.13 -20.18
C ALA A 149 -8.31 -0.79 -21.66
N GLY A 150 -7.19 -0.53 -22.37
CA GLY A 150 -7.20 -0.23 -23.81
C GLY A 150 -7.52 -1.44 -24.69
N TRP A 151 -7.21 -2.65 -24.23
CA TRP A 151 -7.30 -3.89 -25.02
C TRP A 151 -8.37 -4.87 -24.51
N GLN A 152 -9.41 -4.41 -23.82
CA GLN A 152 -10.49 -5.27 -23.27
C GLN A 152 -11.18 -6.14 -24.32
N ASN A 153 -11.29 -5.65 -25.58
CA ASN A 153 -11.94 -6.34 -26.69
C ASN A 153 -10.94 -6.83 -27.75
N ALA A 154 -9.71 -7.11 -27.35
CA ALA A 154 -8.66 -7.58 -28.27
C ALA A 154 -8.96 -8.95 -28.87
N GLY A 155 -8.57 -9.16 -30.12
CA GLY A 155 -8.63 -10.45 -30.78
C GLY A 155 -7.72 -11.52 -30.16
N GLU A 156 -7.88 -12.77 -30.62
CA GLU A 156 -7.10 -13.91 -30.11
C GLU A 156 -5.61 -13.79 -30.38
N GLU A 157 -5.18 -13.03 -31.39
CA GLU A 157 -3.79 -12.77 -31.72
C GLU A 157 -3.01 -12.04 -30.63
N HIS A 158 -3.71 -11.28 -29.79
CA HIS A 158 -3.11 -10.53 -28.69
C HIS A 158 -3.19 -11.25 -27.33
N ALA A 159 -3.87 -12.39 -27.27
CA ALA A 159 -4.16 -13.10 -26.03
C ALA A 159 -2.90 -13.41 -25.20
N THR A 160 -1.82 -13.87 -25.83
CA THR A 160 -0.56 -14.21 -25.16
C THR A 160 0.07 -12.98 -24.50
N SER A 161 0.12 -11.85 -25.20
CA SER A 161 0.70 -10.60 -24.65
C SER A 161 -0.12 -10.08 -23.47
N LEU A 162 -1.46 -10.16 -23.55
CA LEU A 162 -2.35 -9.76 -22.45
C LEU A 162 -2.19 -10.65 -21.22
N VAL A 163 -1.94 -11.96 -21.41
CA VAL A 163 -1.64 -12.87 -20.30
C VAL A 163 -0.33 -12.46 -19.62
N HIS A 164 0.73 -12.15 -20.37
CA HIS A 164 2.00 -11.68 -19.78
C HIS A 164 1.82 -10.37 -19.01
N ILE A 165 1.09 -9.39 -19.58
CA ILE A 165 0.79 -8.13 -18.88
C ILE A 165 0.02 -8.39 -17.56
N ARG A 166 -0.96 -9.29 -17.56
CA ARG A 166 -1.68 -9.67 -16.34
C ARG A 166 -0.77 -10.36 -15.32
N MET A 167 0.16 -11.20 -15.76
CA MET A 167 1.14 -11.84 -14.89
C MET A 167 2.04 -10.79 -14.23
N ASP A 168 2.62 -9.87 -15.02
CA ASP A 168 3.46 -8.80 -14.49
C ASP A 168 2.69 -7.91 -13.52
N TYR A 169 1.45 -7.55 -13.87
CA TYR A 169 0.56 -6.75 -13.03
C TYR A 169 0.25 -7.45 -11.70
N ALA A 170 -0.13 -8.71 -11.75
CA ALA A 170 -0.43 -9.49 -10.56
C ALA A 170 0.80 -9.64 -9.65
N MET A 171 2.00 -9.86 -10.23
CA MET A 171 3.22 -9.91 -9.43
C MET A 171 3.52 -8.55 -8.76
N ALA A 172 3.41 -7.46 -9.50
CA ALA A 172 3.65 -6.13 -8.93
C ALA A 172 2.66 -5.83 -7.78
N LEU A 173 1.37 -6.17 -7.94
CA LEU A 173 0.38 -6.04 -6.87
C LEU A 173 0.73 -6.88 -5.64
N ALA A 174 1.16 -8.13 -5.83
CA ALA A 174 1.55 -9.01 -4.74
C ALA A 174 2.77 -8.45 -3.98
N ARG A 175 3.78 -7.95 -4.70
CA ARG A 175 4.95 -7.31 -4.10
C ARG A 175 4.63 -6.03 -3.32
N LEU A 176 3.60 -5.32 -3.74
CA LEU A 176 3.11 -4.13 -3.01
C LEU A 176 2.22 -4.47 -1.81
N GLY A 177 2.01 -5.76 -1.51
CA GLY A 177 1.18 -6.22 -0.39
C GLY A 177 -0.32 -6.34 -0.72
N PHE A 178 -0.68 -6.53 -1.98
CA PHE A 178 -2.07 -6.64 -2.45
C PHE A 178 -2.36 -8.00 -3.07
N SER A 179 -1.93 -9.08 -2.40
CA SER A 179 -1.99 -10.45 -2.92
C SER A 179 -3.40 -10.91 -3.29
N GLY A 180 -4.42 -10.52 -2.50
CA GLY A 180 -5.81 -10.82 -2.84
C GLY A 180 -6.26 -10.20 -4.16
N LYS A 181 -5.80 -8.98 -4.48
CA LYS A 181 -6.09 -8.32 -5.76
C LYS A 181 -5.26 -8.92 -6.90
N ALA A 182 -3.99 -9.22 -6.63
CA ALA A 182 -3.12 -9.93 -7.58
C ALA A 182 -3.75 -11.26 -8.03
N ARG A 183 -4.30 -12.01 -7.09
CA ARG A 183 -5.03 -13.24 -7.34
C ARG A 183 -6.23 -13.00 -8.26
N GLN A 184 -7.07 -11.99 -7.98
CA GLN A 184 -8.24 -11.65 -8.80
C GLN A 184 -7.85 -11.31 -10.25
N GLU A 185 -6.76 -10.59 -10.45
CA GLU A 185 -6.28 -10.23 -11.79
C GLU A 185 -5.78 -11.43 -12.59
N LEU A 186 -5.23 -12.44 -11.94
CA LEU A 186 -4.70 -13.64 -12.62
C LEU A 186 -5.72 -14.78 -12.74
N GLU A 187 -6.78 -14.81 -11.93
CA GLU A 187 -7.82 -15.85 -11.90
C GLU A 187 -8.41 -16.15 -13.30
N PRO A 188 -8.74 -15.15 -14.16
CA PRO A 188 -9.26 -15.42 -15.50
C PRO A 188 -8.30 -16.23 -16.40
N CYS A 189 -7.00 -16.23 -16.08
CA CYS A 189 -5.98 -16.98 -16.82
C CYS A 189 -5.83 -18.43 -16.33
N VAL A 190 -6.32 -18.73 -15.11
CA VAL A 190 -6.16 -20.02 -14.43
C VAL A 190 -7.38 -20.92 -14.59
N SER A 191 -8.58 -20.35 -14.76
CA SER A 191 -9.84 -21.08 -14.84
C SER A 191 -9.89 -22.06 -16.01
N GLU A 192 -10.49 -23.24 -15.84
CA GLU A 192 -10.52 -24.30 -16.86
C GLU A 192 -11.25 -23.92 -18.15
N GLY A 193 -12.09 -22.88 -18.12
CA GLY A 193 -12.71 -22.26 -19.31
C GLY A 193 -11.83 -21.24 -20.01
N ALA A 194 -10.68 -20.88 -19.45
CA ALA A 194 -9.77 -19.93 -20.06
C ALA A 194 -9.05 -20.56 -21.26
N ARG A 195 -9.53 -20.19 -22.41
CA ARG A 195 -9.01 -20.31 -23.78
C ARG A 195 -8.15 -21.55 -24.10
N PRO A 196 -8.64 -22.46 -24.99
CA PRO A 196 -7.96 -23.70 -25.38
C PRO A 196 -6.57 -23.53 -26.02
N GLN A 197 -6.13 -22.31 -26.30
CA GLN A 197 -4.96 -22.01 -27.12
C GLN A 197 -3.68 -21.65 -26.33
N MET A 198 -3.72 -21.64 -24.98
CA MET A 198 -2.53 -21.35 -24.20
C MET A 198 -1.53 -22.52 -24.32
N GLY A 199 -0.35 -22.28 -24.85
CA GLY A 199 0.71 -23.30 -24.94
C GLY A 199 1.08 -23.86 -23.56
N ARG A 200 1.56 -25.12 -23.50
CA ARG A 200 1.90 -25.81 -22.22
C ARG A 200 2.79 -24.97 -21.32
N ARG A 201 3.80 -24.32 -21.89
CA ARG A 201 4.74 -23.48 -21.17
C ARG A 201 4.07 -22.27 -20.50
N LEU A 202 3.28 -21.51 -21.26
CA LEU A 202 2.57 -20.34 -20.72
C LEU A 202 1.56 -20.75 -19.63
N LYS A 203 0.89 -21.89 -19.81
CA LYS A 203 0.01 -22.45 -18.78
C LYS A 203 0.79 -22.77 -17.49
N ALA A 204 1.97 -23.39 -17.61
CA ALA A 204 2.82 -23.65 -16.46
C ALA A 204 3.32 -22.36 -15.81
N ASP A 205 3.66 -21.30 -16.59
CA ASP A 205 4.06 -20.00 -16.10
C ASP A 205 2.95 -19.34 -15.26
N VAL A 206 1.72 -19.32 -15.77
CA VAL A 206 0.54 -18.76 -15.08
C VAL A 206 0.26 -19.52 -13.78
N LEU A 207 0.31 -20.85 -13.80
CA LEU A 207 0.08 -21.66 -12.59
C LEU A 207 1.19 -21.45 -11.54
N LEU A 208 2.44 -21.37 -11.97
CA LEU A 208 3.58 -21.05 -11.11
C LEU A 208 3.41 -19.69 -10.46
N GLN A 209 3.00 -18.70 -11.24
CA GLN A 209 2.75 -17.34 -10.78
C GLN A 209 1.62 -17.28 -9.74
N MET A 210 0.53 -18.02 -9.95
CA MET A 210 -0.56 -18.09 -8.95
C MET A 210 -0.06 -18.70 -7.65
N GLY A 211 0.78 -19.73 -7.71
CA GLY A 211 1.43 -20.30 -6.54
C GLY A 211 2.29 -19.27 -5.79
N HIS A 212 3.02 -18.41 -6.50
CA HIS A 212 3.79 -17.31 -5.89
C HIS A 212 2.89 -16.30 -5.19
N ILE A 213 1.79 -15.87 -5.82
CA ILE A 213 0.83 -14.93 -5.21
C ILE A 213 0.25 -15.50 -3.91
N LEU A 214 -0.07 -16.79 -3.88
CA LEU A 214 -0.57 -17.47 -2.67
C LEU A 214 0.49 -17.58 -1.57
N ARG A 215 1.77 -17.68 -1.94
CA ARG A 215 2.86 -17.58 -0.96
C ARG A 215 2.99 -16.18 -0.40
N GLU A 216 2.74 -15.13 -1.19
CA GLU A 216 2.66 -13.75 -0.68
C GLU A 216 1.48 -13.60 0.29
N GLU A 217 0.29 -14.13 -0.02
CA GLU A 217 -0.85 -14.16 0.91
C GLU A 217 -0.49 -14.85 2.24
N TRP A 218 0.27 -15.93 2.18
CA TRP A 218 0.77 -16.60 3.39
C TRP A 218 1.66 -15.68 4.23
N HIS A 219 2.53 -14.89 3.60
CA HIS A 219 3.42 -13.96 4.30
C HIS A 219 2.68 -12.75 4.88
N GLU A 220 1.63 -12.29 4.22
CA GLU A 220 0.79 -11.17 4.68
C GLU A 220 -0.11 -11.56 5.85
N SER A 221 -0.46 -12.83 5.98
CA SER A 221 -1.35 -13.30 7.01
C SER A 221 -0.64 -13.44 8.35
N THR A 222 -1.26 -12.92 9.41
CA THR A 222 -0.81 -13.08 10.80
C THR A 222 -1.41 -14.31 11.47
N GLU A 223 -2.40 -14.94 10.85
CA GLU A 223 -3.12 -16.07 11.41
C GLU A 223 -2.60 -17.39 10.86
N ARG A 224 -2.15 -18.29 11.73
CA ARG A 224 -1.54 -19.58 11.36
C ARG A 224 -2.44 -20.44 10.46
N ALA A 225 -3.75 -20.47 10.71
CA ALA A 225 -4.69 -21.22 9.90
C ALA A 225 -4.78 -20.70 8.45
N ALA A 226 -4.86 -19.37 8.28
CA ALA A 226 -4.89 -18.75 6.96
C ALA A 226 -3.55 -18.96 6.22
N GLN A 227 -2.43 -18.88 6.95
CA GLN A 227 -1.11 -19.20 6.40
C GLN A 227 -1.05 -20.62 5.81
N LEU A 228 -1.49 -21.61 6.58
CA LEU A 228 -1.47 -23.01 6.13
C LEU A 228 -2.33 -23.24 4.89
N LEU A 229 -3.53 -22.64 4.86
CA LEU A 229 -4.43 -22.74 3.70
C LEU A 229 -3.82 -22.15 2.43
N SER A 230 -3.23 -20.96 2.52
CA SER A 230 -2.57 -20.34 1.37
C SER A 230 -1.36 -21.16 0.89
N ALA A 231 -0.60 -21.77 1.81
CA ALA A 231 0.50 -22.66 1.47
C ALA A 231 0.04 -23.97 0.81
N GLU A 232 -1.04 -24.60 1.31
CA GLU A 232 -1.62 -25.81 0.70
C GLU A 232 -2.14 -25.53 -0.72
N GLU A 233 -2.82 -24.42 -0.90
CA GLU A 233 -3.32 -24.00 -2.22
C GLU A 233 -2.16 -23.68 -3.18
N ALA A 234 -1.11 -22.99 -2.71
CA ALA A 234 0.11 -22.74 -3.49
C ALA A 234 0.77 -24.05 -3.96
N LEU A 235 0.90 -25.04 -3.06
CA LEU A 235 1.41 -26.37 -3.38
C LEU A 235 0.56 -27.05 -4.47
N GLY A 236 -0.75 -26.90 -4.42
CA GLY A 236 -1.67 -27.40 -5.46
C GLY A 236 -1.36 -26.80 -6.83
N PHE A 237 -1.13 -25.48 -6.90
CA PHE A 237 -0.79 -24.81 -8.13
C PHE A 237 0.60 -25.21 -8.67
N TYR A 238 1.60 -25.35 -7.82
CA TYR A 238 2.93 -25.84 -8.22
C TYR A 238 2.87 -27.25 -8.80
N ARG A 239 2.09 -28.15 -8.20
CA ARG A 239 1.87 -29.50 -8.73
C ARG A 239 1.15 -29.50 -10.08
N ARG A 240 0.18 -28.62 -10.30
CA ARG A 240 -0.48 -28.43 -11.60
C ARG A 240 0.49 -27.88 -12.65
N ALA A 241 1.39 -26.98 -12.28
CA ALA A 241 2.44 -26.48 -13.17
C ALA A 241 3.38 -27.63 -13.58
N LEU A 242 3.80 -28.48 -12.62
CA LEU A 242 4.62 -29.66 -12.89
C LEU A 242 3.90 -30.72 -13.74
N ALA A 243 2.58 -30.85 -13.61
CA ALA A 243 1.81 -31.72 -14.52
C ALA A 243 1.87 -31.24 -16.00
N SER A 244 2.05 -29.93 -16.22
CA SER A 244 2.23 -29.36 -17.55
C SER A 244 3.69 -29.42 -18.05
N GLU A 245 4.65 -29.17 -17.14
CA GLU A 245 6.10 -29.20 -17.40
C GLU A 245 6.85 -29.91 -16.24
N PRO A 246 7.03 -31.25 -16.28
CA PRO A 246 7.55 -32.03 -15.15
C PRO A 246 8.97 -31.72 -14.71
N GLU A 247 9.80 -31.17 -15.60
CA GLU A 247 11.21 -30.82 -15.32
C GLU A 247 11.42 -29.32 -15.11
N ARG A 248 10.33 -28.58 -14.88
CA ARG A 248 10.41 -27.15 -14.57
C ARG A 248 11.05 -26.94 -13.21
N LEU A 249 12.35 -26.57 -13.22
CA LEU A 249 13.17 -26.46 -12.03
C LEU A 249 12.57 -25.55 -10.96
N GLU A 250 12.07 -24.40 -11.37
CA GLU A 250 11.44 -23.41 -10.51
C GLU A 250 10.18 -23.96 -9.81
N ALA A 251 9.32 -24.66 -10.56
CA ALA A 251 8.14 -25.30 -9.99
C ALA A 251 8.49 -26.46 -9.04
N LEU A 252 9.56 -27.21 -9.33
CA LEU A 252 10.07 -28.25 -8.44
C LEU A 252 10.56 -27.65 -7.12
N VAL A 253 11.34 -26.56 -7.18
CA VAL A 253 11.87 -25.87 -5.99
C VAL A 253 10.75 -25.38 -5.11
N HIS A 254 9.81 -24.62 -5.65
CA HIS A 254 8.71 -24.07 -4.86
C HIS A 254 7.74 -25.16 -4.36
N SER A 255 7.52 -26.23 -5.13
CA SER A 255 6.75 -27.37 -4.66
C SER A 255 7.44 -28.08 -3.48
N ALA A 256 8.76 -28.29 -3.57
CA ALA A 256 9.52 -28.96 -2.52
C ALA A 256 9.61 -28.11 -1.24
N SER A 257 9.94 -26.81 -1.36
CA SER A 257 10.04 -25.90 -0.21
C SER A 257 8.69 -25.73 0.48
N THR A 258 7.60 -25.54 -0.29
CA THR A 258 6.26 -25.40 0.27
C THR A 258 5.78 -26.69 0.95
N ALA A 259 6.01 -27.85 0.34
CA ALA A 259 5.72 -29.14 0.95
C ALA A 259 6.53 -29.35 2.24
N PHE A 260 7.79 -28.94 2.28
CA PHE A 260 8.64 -29.03 3.46
C PHE A 260 8.16 -28.10 4.59
N MET A 261 7.69 -26.91 4.24
CA MET A 261 7.06 -25.98 5.19
C MET A 261 5.79 -26.54 5.84
N LEU A 262 4.98 -27.26 5.06
CA LEU A 262 3.76 -27.94 5.54
C LEU A 262 4.05 -29.22 6.31
N ALA A 263 5.29 -29.72 6.26
CA ALA A 263 5.67 -31.02 6.84
C ALA A 263 5.69 -31.06 8.38
N GLU A 264 5.64 -29.93 9.08
CA GLU A 264 5.46 -29.89 10.54
C GLU A 264 4.19 -30.63 10.98
N GLN A 265 3.19 -30.69 10.11
CA GLN A 265 1.88 -31.27 10.38
C GLN A 265 1.63 -32.58 9.62
N ASN A 266 2.52 -32.95 8.67
CA ASN A 266 2.33 -34.11 7.79
C ASN A 266 3.68 -34.70 7.34
N GLU A 267 4.09 -35.81 7.96
CA GLU A 267 5.38 -36.49 7.66
C GLU A 267 5.45 -37.02 6.22
N GLU A 268 4.31 -37.34 5.60
CA GLU A 268 4.28 -37.74 4.18
C GLU A 268 4.75 -36.61 3.27
N LEU A 269 4.37 -35.34 3.55
CA LEU A 269 4.84 -34.17 2.80
C LEU A 269 6.36 -33.97 2.96
N ARG A 270 6.93 -34.30 4.12
CA ARG A 270 8.38 -34.30 4.33
C ARG A 270 9.09 -35.28 3.39
N GLY A 271 8.59 -36.50 3.30
CA GLY A 271 9.09 -37.52 2.39
C GLY A 271 9.00 -37.09 0.92
N GLN A 272 7.88 -36.50 0.51
CA GLN A 272 7.67 -35.97 -0.83
C GLN A 272 8.62 -34.79 -1.13
N ALA A 273 8.78 -33.86 -0.22
CA ALA A 273 9.71 -32.72 -0.36
C ALA A 273 11.16 -33.20 -0.55
N GLN A 274 11.61 -34.15 0.26
CA GLN A 274 12.95 -34.71 0.15
C GLN A 274 13.16 -35.52 -1.14
N ALA A 275 12.15 -36.25 -1.62
CA ALA A 275 12.22 -36.94 -2.91
C ALA A 275 12.34 -35.92 -4.07
N THR A 276 11.56 -34.86 -4.05
CA THR A 276 11.63 -33.77 -5.03
C THR A 276 12.98 -33.05 -4.94
N ALA A 277 13.51 -32.81 -3.75
CA ALA A 277 14.84 -32.21 -3.56
C ALA A 277 15.96 -33.08 -4.19
N ARG A 278 15.92 -34.42 -4.06
CA ARG A 278 16.87 -35.32 -4.76
C ARG A 278 16.74 -35.24 -6.27
N GLN A 279 15.51 -35.12 -6.80
CA GLN A 279 15.28 -34.91 -8.24
C GLN A 279 15.89 -33.57 -8.71
N ILE A 280 15.72 -32.49 -7.93
CA ILE A 280 16.32 -31.18 -8.23
C ILE A 280 17.85 -31.29 -8.30
N LEU A 281 18.48 -31.96 -7.34
CA LEU A 281 19.94 -32.14 -7.36
C LEU A 281 20.40 -32.91 -8.61
N LYS A 282 19.68 -33.93 -9.02
CA LYS A 282 20.00 -34.68 -10.25
C LYS A 282 19.89 -33.76 -11.48
N LEU A 283 18.80 -33.06 -11.65
CA LEU A 283 18.61 -32.11 -12.78
C LEU A 283 19.63 -30.96 -12.76
N ALA A 284 20.03 -30.48 -11.59
CA ALA A 284 21.03 -29.45 -11.46
C ALA A 284 22.42 -29.98 -11.94
N ALA A 285 22.79 -31.19 -11.57
CA ALA A 285 24.03 -31.83 -12.00
C ALA A 285 24.05 -32.03 -13.54
N GLU A 286 22.97 -32.56 -14.14
CA GLU A 286 22.83 -32.72 -15.58
C GLU A 286 22.96 -31.38 -16.35
N ARG A 287 22.43 -30.27 -15.80
CA ARG A 287 22.57 -28.94 -16.39
C ARG A 287 23.99 -28.38 -16.25
N GLU A 288 24.72 -28.71 -15.19
CA GLU A 288 26.11 -28.33 -14.99
C GLU A 288 27.03 -29.07 -15.99
N GLU A 289 26.83 -30.36 -16.21
CA GLU A 289 27.55 -31.13 -17.22
C GLU A 289 27.34 -30.61 -18.63
N THR A 290 26.16 -30.14 -18.96
CA THR A 290 25.80 -29.60 -20.29
C THR A 290 26.14 -28.11 -20.44
N GLN A 291 26.81 -27.48 -19.47
CA GLN A 291 27.14 -26.02 -19.45
C GLN A 291 25.95 -25.09 -19.59
N VAL A 292 24.73 -25.54 -19.28
CA VAL A 292 23.48 -24.73 -19.27
C VAL A 292 23.17 -24.19 -17.88
N ALA A 293 24.08 -24.45 -16.91
CA ALA A 293 23.89 -24.01 -15.53
C ALA A 293 24.03 -22.48 -15.37
N GLY A 294 23.08 -21.87 -14.68
CA GLY A 294 23.09 -20.46 -14.32
C GLY A 294 22.67 -20.27 -12.86
N LEU A 295 22.55 -19.01 -12.42
CA LEU A 295 22.20 -18.69 -11.03
C LEU A 295 20.91 -19.39 -10.55
N ARG A 296 19.93 -19.60 -11.43
CA ARG A 296 18.70 -20.35 -11.11
C ARG A 296 18.96 -21.83 -10.81
N THR A 297 19.92 -22.46 -11.48
CA THR A 297 20.33 -23.83 -11.17
C THR A 297 21.03 -23.89 -9.83
N THR A 298 21.90 -22.92 -9.52
CA THR A 298 22.59 -22.81 -8.24
C THR A 298 21.58 -22.58 -7.09
N TRP A 299 20.59 -21.70 -7.27
CA TRP A 299 19.50 -21.52 -6.32
C TRP A 299 18.72 -22.81 -6.05
N ALA A 300 18.34 -23.51 -7.11
CA ALA A 300 17.62 -24.78 -6.98
C ALA A 300 18.43 -25.82 -6.20
N ARG A 301 19.72 -25.92 -6.49
CA ARG A 301 20.63 -26.79 -5.74
C ARG A 301 20.73 -26.40 -4.27
N ALA A 302 20.89 -25.10 -3.98
CA ALA A 302 21.00 -24.61 -2.61
C ALA A 302 19.74 -24.93 -1.78
N THR A 303 18.55 -24.67 -2.35
CA THR A 303 17.28 -24.98 -1.69
C THR A 303 17.11 -26.49 -1.48
N ALA A 304 17.44 -27.31 -2.47
CA ALA A 304 17.34 -28.77 -2.33
C ALA A 304 18.29 -29.32 -1.25
N GLN A 305 19.53 -28.82 -1.18
CA GLN A 305 20.47 -29.15 -0.12
C GLN A 305 19.95 -28.75 1.27
N ALA A 306 19.37 -27.57 1.39
CA ALA A 306 18.75 -27.12 2.64
C ALA A 306 17.58 -28.02 3.05
N ILE A 307 16.69 -28.42 2.14
CA ILE A 307 15.58 -29.35 2.43
C ILE A 307 16.09 -30.72 2.90
N LEU A 308 17.22 -31.20 2.36
CA LEU A 308 17.83 -32.47 2.74
C LEU A 308 18.65 -32.39 4.04
N GLY A 309 18.80 -31.21 4.64
CA GLY A 309 19.58 -30.98 5.85
C GLY A 309 21.09 -30.86 5.62
N GLU A 310 21.52 -30.71 4.38
CA GLU A 310 22.92 -30.52 3.97
C GLU A 310 23.29 -29.02 4.14
N MET A 311 23.19 -28.50 5.36
CA MET A 311 23.19 -27.06 5.66
C MET A 311 24.47 -26.34 5.23
N ASP A 312 25.65 -26.95 5.42
CA ASP A 312 26.95 -26.36 5.01
C ASP A 312 27.11 -26.30 3.48
N ALA A 313 26.60 -27.31 2.76
CA ALA A 313 26.59 -27.32 1.31
C ALA A 313 25.60 -26.27 0.76
N ALA A 314 24.40 -26.15 1.36
CA ALA A 314 23.44 -25.16 1.05
C ALA A 314 23.99 -23.74 1.26
N TYR A 315 24.69 -23.50 2.38
CA TYR A 315 25.33 -22.21 2.67
C TYR A 315 26.28 -21.78 1.54
N ARG A 316 27.22 -22.68 1.15
CA ARG A 316 28.17 -22.42 0.05
C ARG A 316 27.46 -22.18 -1.30
N SER A 317 26.33 -22.84 -1.53
CA SER A 317 25.56 -22.67 -2.75
C SER A 317 24.80 -21.32 -2.76
N PHE A 318 24.25 -20.88 -1.61
CA PHE A 318 23.63 -19.57 -1.46
C PHE A 318 24.63 -18.42 -1.64
N GLU A 319 25.89 -18.56 -1.17
CA GLU A 319 26.94 -17.54 -1.39
C GLU A 319 27.22 -17.25 -2.87
N GLN A 320 26.96 -18.19 -3.76
CA GLN A 320 27.17 -18.04 -5.20
C GLN A 320 26.08 -17.22 -5.91
N LEU A 321 24.99 -16.86 -5.21
CA LEU A 321 23.82 -16.18 -5.78
C LEU A 321 23.95 -14.66 -5.85
N ARG A 322 25.07 -14.06 -5.42
CA ARG A 322 25.25 -12.59 -5.35
C ARG A 322 25.00 -11.83 -6.67
N GLY A 323 25.03 -12.52 -7.82
CA GLY A 323 24.70 -11.96 -9.14
C GLY A 323 23.21 -11.85 -9.47
N MET A 324 22.31 -12.34 -8.60
CA MET A 324 20.86 -12.17 -8.77
C MET A 324 20.43 -10.72 -8.45
N SER A 325 19.25 -10.33 -8.93
CA SER A 325 18.63 -9.04 -8.57
C SER A 325 18.36 -8.95 -7.07
N THR A 326 18.15 -7.73 -6.58
CA THR A 326 17.89 -7.47 -5.16
C THR A 326 16.63 -8.18 -4.67
N ALA A 327 15.55 -8.13 -5.47
CA ALA A 327 14.28 -8.78 -5.12
C ALA A 327 14.39 -10.32 -5.14
N GLU A 328 15.09 -10.90 -6.14
CA GLU A 328 15.32 -12.35 -6.18
C GLU A 328 16.14 -12.83 -4.98
N LEU A 329 17.21 -12.12 -4.62
CA LEU A 329 18.01 -12.44 -3.43
C LEU A 329 17.21 -12.34 -2.13
N ALA A 330 16.37 -11.32 -2.01
CA ALA A 330 15.51 -11.12 -0.84
C ALA A 330 14.51 -12.27 -0.68
N GLU A 331 13.93 -12.76 -1.79
CA GLU A 331 13.04 -13.91 -1.79
C GLU A 331 13.74 -15.19 -1.40
N VAL A 332 14.91 -15.45 -2.00
CA VAL A 332 15.74 -16.64 -1.67
C VAL A 332 16.21 -16.59 -0.21
N ARG A 333 16.64 -15.43 0.29
CA ARG A 333 17.01 -15.25 1.71
C ARG A 333 15.85 -15.60 2.63
N TYR A 334 14.66 -15.12 2.33
CA TYR A 334 13.49 -15.39 3.13
C TYR A 334 13.14 -16.89 3.17
N GLU A 335 13.20 -17.58 2.01
CA GLU A 335 13.00 -19.02 1.93
C GLU A 335 14.08 -19.79 2.72
N ALA A 336 15.34 -19.37 2.61
CA ALA A 336 16.46 -19.98 3.34
C ALA A 336 16.31 -19.84 4.86
N GLN A 337 15.84 -18.68 5.36
CA GLN A 337 15.54 -18.45 6.77
C GLN A 337 14.52 -19.46 7.30
N PHE A 338 13.44 -19.68 6.54
CA PHE A 338 12.41 -20.64 6.92
C PHE A 338 12.95 -22.09 6.94
N LEU A 339 13.74 -22.47 5.92
CA LEU A 339 14.35 -23.79 5.89
C LEU A 339 15.32 -24.01 7.06
N ALA A 340 16.04 -22.98 7.50
CA ALA A 340 16.88 -23.02 8.69
C ALA A 340 16.05 -23.32 9.95
N GLU A 341 14.97 -22.56 10.17
CA GLU A 341 14.07 -22.77 11.31
C GLU A 341 13.46 -24.18 11.32
N ALA A 342 13.02 -24.69 10.17
CA ALA A 342 12.47 -26.04 10.03
C ALA A 342 13.46 -27.15 10.36
N HIS A 343 14.77 -26.87 10.32
CA HIS A 343 15.83 -27.75 10.79
C HIS A 343 16.32 -27.45 12.21
N GLY A 344 15.59 -26.64 12.97
CA GLY A 344 15.95 -26.25 14.35
C GLY A 344 17.20 -25.36 14.44
N ARG A 345 17.56 -24.67 13.35
CA ARG A 345 18.64 -23.69 13.32
C ARG A 345 18.10 -22.27 13.57
N PRO A 346 18.94 -21.33 14.03
CA PRO A 346 18.55 -19.93 14.10
C PRO A 346 18.09 -19.39 12.73
N ARG A 347 17.10 -18.53 12.74
CA ARG A 347 16.54 -17.92 11.52
C ARG A 347 17.61 -17.23 10.65
N ASP A 348 18.60 -16.64 11.27
CA ASP A 348 19.72 -15.92 10.65
C ASP A 348 20.89 -16.84 10.23
N TYR A 349 20.74 -18.16 10.33
CA TYR A 349 21.80 -19.13 10.00
C TYR A 349 22.46 -18.89 8.65
N PHE A 350 21.66 -18.59 7.61
CA PHE A 350 22.15 -18.33 6.27
C PHE A 350 22.44 -16.84 5.99
N GLN A 351 22.31 -15.95 6.97
CA GLN A 351 22.41 -14.49 6.74
C GLN A 351 23.75 -14.10 6.10
N GLY A 352 24.85 -14.69 6.51
CA GLY A 352 26.19 -14.40 5.96
C GLY A 352 26.39 -14.87 4.52
N ALA A 353 25.57 -15.81 4.02
CA ALA A 353 25.63 -16.26 2.63
C ALA A 353 25.07 -15.21 1.64
N PHE A 354 24.24 -14.29 2.12
CA PHE A 354 23.64 -13.23 1.31
C PHE A 354 24.37 -11.91 1.52
N PRO A 355 24.38 -11.00 0.50
CA PRO A 355 24.78 -9.62 0.75
C PRO A 355 23.83 -8.97 1.76
N PRO A 356 24.24 -7.91 2.46
CA PRO A 356 23.31 -7.09 3.24
C PRO A 356 22.23 -6.53 2.34
N LEU A 357 21.01 -7.08 2.42
CA LEU A 357 19.87 -6.64 1.62
C LEU A 357 19.19 -5.48 2.34
N GLN A 358 19.72 -4.27 2.15
CA GLN A 358 19.34 -3.07 2.88
C GLN A 358 18.96 -1.93 1.94
N LEU A 359 17.89 -1.19 2.31
CA LEU A 359 17.55 0.10 1.77
C LEU A 359 18.19 1.18 2.65
N ILE A 360 19.12 1.94 2.11
CA ILE A 360 19.83 2.98 2.86
C ILE A 360 19.01 4.28 2.83
N VAL A 361 18.67 4.80 4.00
CA VAL A 361 18.10 6.16 4.13
C VAL A 361 19.20 7.08 4.65
N PHE A 362 19.58 8.05 3.85
CA PHE A 362 20.77 8.84 4.12
C PHE A 362 20.47 10.31 4.45
N ALA A 363 21.20 10.85 5.42
CA ALA A 363 21.32 12.28 5.66
C ALA A 363 22.75 12.64 6.11
N GLY A 364 23.21 13.84 5.79
CA GLY A 364 24.56 14.23 6.22
C GLY A 364 24.78 15.74 6.30
N HIS A 365 25.97 16.09 6.77
CA HIS A 365 26.34 17.49 6.90
C HIS A 365 26.41 18.22 5.56
N MET A 366 25.86 19.41 5.53
CA MET A 366 26.11 20.39 4.48
C MET A 366 27.52 21.02 4.65
N PRO A 367 28.10 21.60 3.60
CA PRO A 367 29.39 22.31 3.68
C PRO A 367 29.31 23.43 4.71
N ASP A 368 30.47 23.74 5.32
CA ASP A 368 30.56 24.78 6.32
C ASP A 368 30.27 26.16 5.72
N ARG A 369 29.58 26.98 6.49
CA ARG A 369 29.45 28.43 6.25
C ARG A 369 30.52 29.18 7.00
N SER A 370 30.87 30.36 6.51
CA SER A 370 31.92 31.23 7.10
C SER A 370 31.62 31.67 8.54
N ASP A 371 30.34 31.61 8.94
CA ASP A 371 29.79 32.06 10.24
C ASP A 371 29.31 30.92 11.14
N GLY A 372 29.58 29.68 10.77
CA GLY A 372 29.04 28.48 11.44
C GLY A 372 30.10 27.55 12.05
N PRO A 373 29.63 26.52 12.77
CA PRO A 373 30.52 25.50 13.30
C PRO A 373 31.14 24.66 12.19
N VAL A 374 32.41 24.24 12.41
CA VAL A 374 33.14 23.38 11.46
C VAL A 374 32.57 21.95 11.51
N ARG A 375 31.94 21.50 10.45
CA ARG A 375 31.31 20.16 10.32
C ARG A 375 31.74 19.40 9.08
N LEU A 376 31.77 20.07 7.93
CA LEU A 376 32.23 19.54 6.65
C LEU A 376 32.97 20.65 5.88
N PRO A 377 34.20 20.98 6.28
CA PRO A 377 35.03 22.00 5.60
C PRO A 377 35.43 21.48 4.20
N ALA A 378 35.70 22.42 3.30
CA ALA A 378 36.10 22.12 1.92
C ALA A 378 37.29 21.15 1.81
N SER A 379 38.23 21.20 2.77
CA SER A 379 39.37 20.26 2.85
C SER A 379 39.01 18.85 3.20
N SER A 380 37.78 18.57 3.72
CA SER A 380 37.32 17.25 4.11
C SER A 380 36.41 16.58 3.06
N ILE A 381 36.07 17.29 1.99
CA ILE A 381 35.09 16.81 0.99
C ILE A 381 35.55 15.49 0.32
N ASP A 382 36.83 15.46 -0.13
CA ASP A 382 37.35 14.25 -0.80
C ASP A 382 37.47 13.07 0.15
N GLY A 383 37.89 13.33 1.38
CA GLY A 383 37.93 12.28 2.42
C GLY A 383 36.55 11.77 2.82
N ALA A 384 35.55 12.65 2.88
CA ALA A 384 34.16 12.28 3.13
C ALA A 384 33.57 11.42 1.97
N ARG A 385 33.89 11.79 0.72
CA ARG A 385 33.52 11.00 -0.46
C ARG A 385 34.07 9.59 -0.38
N GLU A 386 35.38 9.45 -0.10
CA GLU A 386 36.02 8.12 0.01
C GLU A 386 35.50 7.32 1.21
N ALA A 387 35.23 7.95 2.35
CA ALA A 387 34.64 7.28 3.52
C ALA A 387 33.23 6.74 3.22
N LEU A 388 32.38 7.52 2.55
CA LEU A 388 31.06 7.10 2.11
C LEU A 388 31.17 5.94 1.11
N ARG A 389 32.03 6.08 0.09
CA ARG A 389 32.25 5.04 -0.92
C ARG A 389 32.73 3.73 -0.30
N ALA A 390 33.72 3.80 0.58
CA ALA A 390 34.25 2.63 1.27
C ALA A 390 33.17 1.94 2.13
N ARG A 391 32.35 2.75 2.85
CA ARG A 391 31.27 2.22 3.68
C ARG A 391 30.18 1.56 2.84
N LEU A 392 29.66 2.25 1.80
CA LEU A 392 28.64 1.70 0.89
C LEU A 392 29.14 0.43 0.19
N LYS A 393 30.40 0.43 -0.25
CA LYS A 393 31.02 -0.77 -0.83
C LYS A 393 31.07 -1.93 0.16
N SER A 394 31.47 -1.68 1.42
CA SER A 394 31.53 -2.73 2.46
C SER A 394 30.15 -3.31 2.80
N MET A 395 29.09 -2.54 2.54
CA MET A 395 27.70 -2.94 2.75
C MET A 395 27.06 -3.52 1.49
N GLU A 396 27.75 -3.55 0.38
CA GLU A 396 27.19 -3.92 -0.93
C GLU A 396 25.87 -3.18 -1.19
N ALA A 397 25.83 -1.87 -0.84
CA ALA A 397 24.62 -1.06 -0.92
C ALA A 397 24.12 -0.93 -2.36
N ARG A 398 22.85 -1.18 -2.60
CA ARG A 398 22.23 -1.20 -3.94
C ARG A 398 21.14 -0.16 -4.13
N VAL A 399 20.45 0.24 -3.05
CA VAL A 399 19.31 1.17 -3.12
C VAL A 399 19.43 2.21 -2.00
N GLY A 400 19.17 3.49 -2.33
CA GLY A 400 19.24 4.58 -1.38
C GLY A 400 18.11 5.60 -1.53
N LEU A 401 17.67 6.21 -0.42
CA LEU A 401 16.82 7.41 -0.36
C LEU A 401 17.59 8.55 0.29
N VAL A 402 17.53 9.75 -0.32
CA VAL A 402 18.29 10.92 0.11
C VAL A 402 17.65 12.22 -0.37
N SER A 403 18.00 13.37 0.23
CA SER A 403 17.46 14.67 -0.17
C SER A 403 18.22 15.35 -1.33
N ALA A 404 19.52 15.15 -1.48
CA ALA A 404 20.41 15.83 -2.43
C ALA A 404 20.80 17.27 -2.06
N SER A 405 20.85 17.61 -0.77
CA SER A 405 21.46 18.86 -0.31
C SER A 405 22.96 18.93 -0.67
N ALA A 406 23.48 20.13 -0.85
CA ALA A 406 24.93 20.31 -1.00
C ALA A 406 25.70 19.64 0.15
N GLY A 407 26.81 19.00 -0.14
CA GLY A 407 27.63 18.29 0.82
C GLY A 407 27.39 16.78 0.82
N ALA A 408 27.20 16.21 1.99
CA ALA A 408 27.17 14.76 2.19
C ALA A 408 26.11 14.03 1.35
N ASP A 409 24.94 14.63 1.16
CA ASP A 409 23.85 14.00 0.38
C ASP A 409 24.25 13.80 -1.09
N LEU A 410 24.82 14.83 -1.72
CA LEU A 410 25.30 14.72 -3.11
C LEU A 410 26.53 13.79 -3.23
N LEU A 411 27.40 13.75 -2.21
CA LEU A 411 28.52 12.79 -2.17
C LEU A 411 28.02 11.36 -2.05
N PHE A 412 26.94 11.14 -1.29
CA PHE A 412 26.29 9.83 -1.18
C PHE A 412 25.71 9.37 -2.53
N THR A 413 25.01 10.27 -3.26
CA THR A 413 24.46 9.91 -4.57
C THR A 413 25.56 9.54 -5.56
N GLU A 414 26.70 10.26 -5.57
CA GLU A 414 27.83 9.91 -6.39
C GLU A 414 28.45 8.56 -6.01
N ALA A 415 28.68 8.33 -4.72
CA ALA A 415 29.26 7.09 -4.24
C ALA A 415 28.39 5.87 -4.55
N LEU A 416 27.06 5.98 -4.38
CA LEU A 416 26.14 4.91 -4.70
C LEU A 416 26.06 4.64 -6.20
N ARG A 417 26.05 5.70 -7.03
CA ARG A 417 26.11 5.60 -8.50
C ARG A 417 27.38 4.88 -8.99
N GLU A 418 28.55 5.19 -8.42
CA GLU A 418 29.81 4.53 -8.76
C GLU A 418 29.82 3.04 -8.43
N LEU A 419 28.97 2.61 -7.50
CA LEU A 419 28.75 1.23 -7.14
C LEU A 419 27.60 0.56 -7.92
N ASP A 420 27.11 1.23 -8.96
CA ASP A 420 25.98 0.80 -9.79
C ASP A 420 24.65 0.62 -9.00
N GLY A 421 24.53 1.33 -7.87
CA GLY A 421 23.31 1.36 -7.05
C GLY A 421 22.31 2.39 -7.56
N ALA A 422 21.02 2.15 -7.27
CA ALA A 422 19.91 3.06 -7.55
C ALA A 422 19.67 3.99 -6.37
N PHE A 423 19.25 5.24 -6.64
CA PHE A 423 18.83 6.15 -5.58
C PHE A 423 17.58 6.93 -5.98
N HIS A 424 16.80 7.27 -4.96
CA HIS A 424 15.58 8.05 -5.06
C HIS A 424 15.75 9.36 -4.30
N LEU A 425 15.29 10.46 -4.90
CA LEU A 425 15.34 11.77 -4.27
C LEU A 425 13.99 12.13 -3.66
N VAL A 426 14.02 12.68 -2.43
CA VAL A 426 12.87 13.27 -1.76
C VAL A 426 13.22 14.68 -1.37
N LEU A 427 12.60 15.66 -2.01
CA LEU A 427 12.88 17.09 -1.82
C LEU A 427 11.73 17.73 -1.03
N PRO A 428 11.99 18.56 -0.01
CA PRO A 428 10.95 19.21 0.79
C PRO A 428 10.12 20.23 -0.02
N TRP A 429 10.67 20.77 -1.10
CA TRP A 429 10.02 21.70 -2.02
C TRP A 429 10.45 21.47 -3.47
N SER A 430 10.05 22.35 -4.41
CA SER A 430 10.38 22.20 -5.83
C SER A 430 11.89 22.18 -6.09
N GLN A 431 12.32 21.50 -7.15
CA GLN A 431 13.74 21.40 -7.54
C GLN A 431 14.40 22.77 -7.68
N GLU A 432 13.68 23.74 -8.26
CA GLU A 432 14.17 25.10 -8.45
C GLU A 432 14.40 25.78 -7.09
N GLU A 433 13.42 25.69 -6.20
CA GLU A 433 13.51 26.27 -4.86
C GLU A 433 14.55 25.56 -4.00
N PHE A 434 14.65 24.23 -4.11
CA PHE A 434 15.65 23.44 -3.41
C PHE A 434 17.08 23.80 -3.87
N ARG A 435 17.29 23.96 -5.17
CA ARG A 435 18.55 24.46 -5.72
C ARG A 435 18.91 25.81 -5.12
N ARG A 436 17.96 26.76 -5.11
CA ARG A 436 18.13 28.11 -4.60
C ARG A 436 18.49 28.15 -3.12
N THR A 437 17.93 27.28 -2.30
CA THR A 437 18.06 27.30 -0.83
C THR A 437 19.13 26.38 -0.29
N SER A 438 19.35 25.22 -0.92
CA SER A 438 20.10 24.10 -0.34
C SER A 438 21.31 23.65 -1.18
N VAL A 439 21.51 24.24 -2.36
CA VAL A 439 22.64 23.93 -3.26
C VAL A 439 23.45 25.17 -3.59
N ALA A 440 22.85 26.17 -4.24
CA ALA A 440 23.55 27.38 -4.72
C ALA A 440 24.25 28.17 -3.62
N PRO A 441 23.71 28.33 -2.39
CA PRO A 441 24.39 29.09 -1.32
C PRO A 441 25.67 28.43 -0.80
N PHE A 442 25.94 27.19 -1.16
CA PHE A 442 27.10 26.42 -0.71
C PHE A 442 28.16 26.22 -1.79
N GLU A 443 27.97 26.81 -2.96
CA GLU A 443 29.01 26.79 -4.01
C GLU A 443 30.32 27.42 -3.52
N PRO A 444 31.47 26.87 -3.91
CA PRO A 444 32.75 27.44 -3.56
C PRO A 444 32.86 28.91 -4.00
N PRO A 445 33.32 29.83 -3.13
CA PRO A 445 33.39 31.23 -3.47
C PRO A 445 34.44 31.54 -4.55
N ALA A 446 35.34 30.61 -4.80
CA ALA A 446 36.37 30.69 -5.85
C ALA A 446 36.58 29.31 -6.48
N GLY A 447 36.77 29.29 -7.80
CA GLY A 447 36.93 28.05 -8.55
C GLY A 447 35.66 27.62 -9.32
N PRO A 448 35.65 26.43 -9.94
CA PRO A 448 34.50 25.92 -10.67
C PRO A 448 33.35 25.55 -9.69
N ALA A 449 32.12 25.70 -10.16
CA ALA A 449 30.95 25.25 -9.43
C ALA A 449 31.06 23.75 -9.16
N LEU A 450 30.74 23.32 -7.94
CA LEU A 450 30.84 21.94 -7.50
C LEU A 450 29.45 21.30 -7.28
N TRP A 451 28.61 21.93 -6.51
CA TRP A 451 27.37 21.35 -6.03
C TRP A 451 26.26 21.40 -7.04
N GLY A 452 26.14 22.46 -7.83
CA GLY A 452 25.16 22.59 -8.90
C GLY A 452 25.27 21.49 -9.95
N PRO A 453 26.47 21.24 -10.53
CA PRO A 453 26.67 20.12 -11.46
C PRO A 453 26.38 18.75 -10.86
N LEU A 454 26.70 18.52 -9.57
CA LEU A 454 26.37 17.28 -8.88
C LEU A 454 24.86 17.12 -8.68
N PHE A 455 24.18 18.20 -8.31
CA PHE A 455 22.73 18.22 -8.16
C PHE A 455 22.02 17.95 -9.51
N ASP A 456 22.46 18.58 -10.60
CA ASP A 456 21.92 18.33 -11.94
C ASP A 456 22.11 16.88 -12.37
N ARG A 457 23.27 16.31 -12.05
CA ARG A 457 23.54 14.89 -12.29
C ARG A 457 22.64 14.00 -11.44
N ALA A 458 22.49 14.30 -10.15
CA ALA A 458 21.63 13.53 -9.26
C ALA A 458 20.17 13.54 -9.73
N LEU A 459 19.62 14.70 -10.14
CA LEU A 459 18.28 14.80 -10.73
C LEU A 459 18.15 13.99 -12.02
N LYS A 460 19.18 14.00 -12.87
CA LYS A 460 19.17 13.25 -14.13
C LYS A 460 19.26 11.75 -13.93
N GLU A 461 19.98 11.28 -12.92
CA GLU A 461 20.30 9.87 -12.73
C GLU A 461 19.50 9.18 -11.62
N ALA A 462 18.73 9.93 -10.84
CA ALA A 462 17.80 9.37 -9.86
C ALA A 462 16.78 8.43 -10.51
N ALA A 463 16.50 7.30 -9.87
CA ALA A 463 15.42 6.40 -10.25
C ALA A 463 14.06 7.11 -10.16
N SER A 464 13.86 7.93 -9.13
CA SER A 464 12.70 8.82 -9.03
C SER A 464 13.03 10.07 -8.20
N THR A 465 12.31 11.17 -8.46
CA THR A 465 12.37 12.42 -7.68
C THR A 465 10.98 12.79 -7.21
N ARG A 466 10.83 13.10 -5.92
CA ARG A 466 9.58 13.51 -5.28
C ARG A 466 9.75 14.92 -4.71
N GLU A 467 8.78 15.79 -5.01
CA GLU A 467 8.69 17.15 -4.46
C GLU A 467 7.50 17.22 -3.52
N LEU A 468 7.73 17.44 -2.22
CA LEU A 468 6.69 17.42 -1.21
C LEU A 468 5.90 18.73 -1.13
N GLY A 469 6.55 19.86 -1.42
CA GLY A 469 5.99 21.21 -1.44
C GLY A 469 6.45 22.01 -2.64
N GLN A 470 5.97 23.26 -2.77
CA GLN A 470 6.35 24.14 -3.89
C GLN A 470 7.42 25.16 -3.47
N VAL A 471 7.30 25.76 -2.30
CA VAL A 471 8.08 26.91 -1.89
C VAL A 471 8.67 26.71 -0.50
N TYR A 472 9.89 27.16 -0.31
CA TYR A 472 10.51 27.27 1.01
C TYR A 472 9.82 28.37 1.84
N GLU A 473 9.31 27.99 2.99
CA GLU A 473 8.77 28.94 3.96
C GLU A 473 9.80 29.22 5.05
N PRO A 474 10.27 30.48 5.21
CA PRO A 474 11.38 30.79 6.12
C PRO A 474 11.05 30.61 7.61
N ALA A 475 9.80 30.34 7.95
CA ALA A 475 9.29 30.34 9.33
C ALA A 475 9.63 29.08 10.14
N GLY A 476 10.37 28.12 9.61
CA GLY A 476 10.74 26.99 10.43
C GLY A 476 11.31 25.78 9.73
N ASP A 477 11.93 24.97 10.54
CA ASP A 477 12.50 23.68 10.21
C ASP A 477 11.44 22.61 9.91
N LEU A 478 10.14 22.94 9.97
CA LEU A 478 9.02 22.00 9.84
C LEU A 478 9.00 21.30 8.48
N GLY A 479 9.39 21.98 7.40
CA GLY A 479 9.47 21.37 6.07
C GLY A 479 10.50 20.24 6.00
N TRP A 480 11.60 20.38 6.72
CA TRP A 480 12.65 19.35 6.84
C TRP A 480 12.20 18.19 7.72
N GLU A 481 11.54 18.47 8.86
CA GLU A 481 10.96 17.43 9.71
C GLU A 481 9.90 16.60 8.95
N TYR A 482 9.02 17.30 8.25
CA TYR A 482 8.01 16.67 7.40
C TYR A 482 8.63 15.80 6.30
N MET A 483 9.64 16.32 5.60
CA MET A 483 10.39 15.54 4.60
C MET A 483 11.00 14.28 5.22
N MET A 484 11.64 14.40 6.37
CA MET A 484 12.25 13.26 7.08
C MET A 484 11.22 12.19 7.42
N GLU A 485 10.05 12.57 7.94
CA GLU A 485 8.97 11.64 8.26
C GLU A 485 8.41 10.97 7.01
N VAL A 486 8.09 11.74 5.97
CA VAL A 486 7.60 11.17 4.69
C VAL A 486 8.64 10.24 4.06
N THR A 487 9.92 10.63 4.07
CA THR A 487 11.01 9.79 3.54
C THR A 487 11.10 8.47 4.30
N ALA A 488 10.97 8.48 5.62
CA ALA A 488 10.96 7.26 6.42
C ALA A 488 9.75 6.36 6.08
N GLY A 489 8.56 6.94 5.93
CA GLY A 489 7.37 6.19 5.52
C GLY A 489 7.51 5.56 4.14
N ILE A 490 8.03 6.31 3.16
CA ILE A 490 8.35 5.80 1.81
C ILE A 490 9.39 4.68 1.89
N ALA A 491 10.42 4.83 2.75
CA ALA A 491 11.44 3.82 2.94
C ALA A 491 10.86 2.51 3.46
N LEU A 492 9.96 2.57 4.45
CA LEU A 492 9.28 1.39 5.00
C LEU A 492 8.40 0.70 3.95
N GLN A 493 7.65 1.45 3.14
CA GLN A 493 6.84 0.90 2.04
C GLN A 493 7.71 0.25 0.95
N THR A 494 8.78 0.93 0.54
CA THR A 494 9.72 0.43 -0.49
C THR A 494 10.45 -0.82 0.01
N ALA A 495 10.95 -0.79 1.24
CA ALA A 495 11.65 -1.91 1.85
C ALA A 495 10.75 -3.14 1.98
N ARG A 496 9.45 -2.95 2.31
CA ARG A 496 8.48 -4.05 2.33
C ARG A 496 8.29 -4.66 0.94
N ALA A 497 8.07 -3.82 -0.09
CA ALA A 497 7.89 -4.29 -1.46
C ALA A 497 9.11 -5.04 -2.01
N LEU A 498 10.32 -4.61 -1.66
CA LEU A 498 11.59 -5.21 -2.04
C LEU A 498 12.10 -6.28 -1.06
N ARG A 499 11.44 -6.47 0.10
CA ARG A 499 11.86 -7.35 1.21
C ARG A 499 13.27 -7.02 1.72
N LEU A 500 13.57 -5.74 1.83
CA LEU A 500 14.82 -5.21 2.37
C LEU A 500 14.66 -4.78 3.83
N ASP A 501 15.77 -4.73 4.54
CA ASP A 501 15.84 -4.09 5.84
C ASP A 501 16.11 -2.60 5.65
N VAL A 502 15.41 -1.72 6.36
CA VAL A 502 15.71 -0.27 6.30
C VAL A 502 16.91 0.02 7.19
N GLN A 503 17.95 0.62 6.60
CA GLN A 503 19.16 1.01 7.32
C GLN A 503 19.40 2.52 7.19
N PRO A 504 19.10 3.32 8.22
CA PRO A 504 19.48 4.72 8.24
C PRO A 504 21.01 4.87 8.37
N MET A 505 21.56 5.86 7.67
CA MET A 505 22.99 6.16 7.67
C MET A 505 23.19 7.67 7.70
N VAL A 506 24.19 8.13 8.45
CA VAL A 506 24.54 9.56 8.53
C VAL A 506 26.03 9.79 8.33
N LEU A 507 26.38 10.84 7.59
CA LEU A 507 27.73 11.43 7.68
C LEU A 507 27.70 12.53 8.73
N TRP A 508 28.25 12.25 9.92
CA TRP A 508 28.07 13.06 11.12
C TRP A 508 29.27 13.05 12.03
N ASN A 509 29.65 14.22 12.54
CA ASN A 509 30.76 14.42 13.47
C ASN A 509 30.35 14.34 14.96
N GLY A 510 29.09 14.00 15.27
CA GLY A 510 28.56 13.90 16.63
C GLY A 510 28.11 15.24 17.23
N GLN A 511 28.19 16.36 16.51
CA GLN A 511 27.74 17.66 17.00
C GLN A 511 26.29 17.96 16.57
N ALA A 512 25.57 18.70 17.42
CA ALA A 512 24.22 19.14 17.13
C ALA A 512 24.15 20.03 15.88
N GLY A 513 23.04 19.94 15.13
CA GLY A 513 22.78 20.72 13.93
C GLY A 513 22.35 22.16 14.21
N TRP A 514 21.92 22.87 13.14
CA TRP A 514 21.47 24.26 13.20
C TRP A 514 19.96 24.41 13.49
N GLY A 515 19.23 23.32 13.66
CA GLY A 515 17.80 23.36 13.90
C GLY A 515 17.14 22.00 13.69
N ALA A 516 15.83 21.96 13.78
CA ALA A 516 15.03 20.77 13.50
C ALA A 516 15.21 20.35 12.02
N GLY A 517 15.29 19.03 11.77
CA GLY A 517 15.55 18.49 10.43
C GLY A 517 17.04 18.36 10.06
N GLY A 518 17.98 18.71 10.95
CA GLY A 518 19.41 18.48 10.75
C GLY A 518 19.84 17.02 10.91
N THR A 519 21.13 16.72 10.69
CA THR A 519 21.68 15.36 10.79
C THR A 519 21.50 14.73 12.16
N ASP A 520 21.59 15.53 13.24
CA ASP A 520 21.32 15.11 14.61
C ASP A 520 19.83 14.79 14.86
N SER A 521 18.92 15.60 14.29
CA SER A 521 17.47 15.34 14.34
C SER A 521 17.12 14.06 13.60
N PHE A 522 17.71 13.82 12.43
CA PHE A 522 17.57 12.58 11.67
C PHE A 522 18.05 11.37 12.49
N TYR A 523 19.24 11.47 13.10
CA TYR A 523 19.76 10.40 13.95
C TYR A 523 18.82 10.09 15.12
N ALA A 524 18.39 11.14 15.84
CA ALA A 524 17.50 11.01 16.99
C ALA A 524 16.11 10.45 16.61
N PHE A 525 15.57 10.83 15.44
CA PHE A 525 14.30 10.32 14.93
C PHE A 525 14.35 8.81 14.70
N TRP A 526 15.36 8.31 13.98
CA TRP A 526 15.48 6.89 13.69
C TRP A 526 15.76 6.06 14.95
N GLU A 527 16.66 6.53 15.82
CA GLU A 527 17.02 5.80 17.04
C GLU A 527 15.88 5.79 18.07
N ARG A 528 15.26 6.97 18.33
CA ARG A 528 14.29 7.10 19.42
C ARG A 528 12.86 6.75 19.03
N ARG A 529 12.42 7.15 17.81
CA ARG A 529 11.05 6.96 17.38
C ARG A 529 10.85 5.60 16.69
N LEU A 530 11.79 5.19 15.83
CA LEU A 530 11.69 3.95 15.05
C LEU A 530 12.52 2.80 15.64
N GLY A 531 13.37 3.05 16.62
CA GLY A 531 14.17 2.03 17.29
C GLY A 531 15.31 1.47 16.44
N VAL A 532 15.62 2.11 15.30
CA VAL A 532 16.69 1.71 14.37
C VAL A 532 17.87 2.64 14.52
N LYS A 533 19.01 2.12 14.96
CA LYS A 533 20.22 2.93 15.15
C LYS A 533 20.89 3.24 13.81
N PRO A 534 21.05 4.55 13.44
CA PRO A 534 21.75 4.92 12.24
C PRO A 534 23.25 4.53 12.25
N ILE A 535 23.74 4.11 11.11
CA ILE A 535 25.18 3.94 10.89
C ILE A 535 25.83 5.33 10.78
N VAL A 536 26.82 5.59 11.62
CA VAL A 536 27.59 6.86 11.59
C VAL A 536 28.85 6.66 10.75
N VAL A 537 28.98 7.49 9.71
CA VAL A 537 30.21 7.66 8.96
C VAL A 537 30.85 8.98 9.46
N PRO A 538 31.97 8.93 10.19
CA PRO A 538 32.60 10.16 10.66
C PRO A 538 33.28 10.89 9.47
N PRO A 539 33.13 12.21 9.35
CA PRO A 539 33.94 12.96 8.41
C PRO A 539 35.42 12.89 8.80
N PRO A 540 36.35 13.06 7.87
CA PRO A 540 37.79 13.06 8.19
C PRO A 540 38.10 14.05 9.29
N PRO A 541 39.05 13.74 10.21
CA PRO A 541 39.42 14.65 11.30
C PRO A 541 40.02 15.92 10.72
N VAL A 542 39.45 17.05 11.12
CA VAL A 542 40.01 18.38 10.78
C VAL A 542 41.01 18.78 11.88
N ALA A 543 42.20 19.30 11.50
CA ALA A 543 43.08 19.89 12.47
C ALA A 543 42.37 21.03 13.20
N ALA A 544 42.36 20.97 14.53
CA ALA A 544 41.61 21.92 15.37
C ALA A 544 41.97 23.38 15.09
N ALA A 545 41.13 24.04 14.28
CA ALA A 545 41.09 25.50 14.24
C ALA A 545 40.28 25.94 15.47
N GLY A 546 40.82 26.85 16.26
CA GLY A 546 40.36 27.22 17.61
C GLY A 546 38.85 27.42 17.72
N SER A 547 38.35 27.00 18.86
CA SER A 547 36.94 27.09 19.27
C SER A 547 36.41 28.54 19.16
N ALA A 548 35.67 28.86 18.11
CA ALA A 548 34.78 30.00 18.12
C ALA A 548 33.56 29.67 19.01
N GLN A 549 33.44 30.42 20.11
CA GLN A 549 32.26 30.34 20.98
C GLN A 549 31.01 30.67 20.19
N ALA A 550 29.99 29.81 20.33
CA ALA A 550 28.67 30.03 19.80
C ALA A 550 28.06 31.27 20.48
N GLY A 551 28.09 32.39 19.78
CA GLY A 551 27.29 33.57 20.10
C GLY A 551 25.87 33.35 19.63
N GLY A 552 24.94 33.12 20.57
CA GLY A 552 23.51 33.12 20.29
C GLY A 552 23.04 34.51 19.84
N GLY A 553 22.81 34.67 18.57
CA GLY A 553 22.21 35.84 17.95
C GLY A 553 20.78 35.54 17.49
N SER A 554 19.82 35.63 18.41
CA SER A 554 18.41 35.72 18.08
C SER A 554 18.06 37.14 17.66
N GLY A 555 18.26 37.47 16.39
CA GLY A 555 17.73 38.66 15.76
C GLY A 555 16.32 38.38 15.23
N GLY A 556 15.36 38.20 16.10
CA GLY A 556 13.96 38.06 15.74
C GLY A 556 13.32 39.39 15.46
N CYS A 557 12.97 39.66 14.20
CA CYS A 557 11.89 40.56 13.87
C CYS A 557 10.58 39.88 14.33
N GLU A 558 9.92 40.40 15.36
CA GLU A 558 8.59 39.98 15.81
C GLU A 558 7.54 40.25 14.72
N ARG A 559 7.51 39.41 13.69
CA ARG A 559 6.24 39.14 12.96
C ARG A 559 5.51 38.10 13.79
N ALA A 560 4.19 38.34 14.00
CA ALA A 560 3.31 37.36 14.60
C ALA A 560 3.64 35.97 14.00
N ILE A 561 4.22 35.10 14.81
CA ILE A 561 4.62 33.75 14.39
C ILE A 561 3.33 32.99 14.15
N LEU A 562 2.91 32.88 12.90
CA LEU A 562 1.83 31.99 12.51
C LEU A 562 2.34 30.58 12.84
N HIS A 563 1.63 29.91 13.74
CA HIS A 563 2.01 28.56 14.16
C HIS A 563 1.75 27.58 13.03
N GLN A 564 2.78 26.85 12.60
CA GLN A 564 2.67 25.81 11.60
C GLN A 564 2.74 24.43 12.25
N GLU A 565 1.94 23.50 11.77
CA GLU A 565 1.90 22.12 12.21
C GLU A 565 1.66 21.17 11.04
N VAL A 566 2.16 19.93 11.15
CA VAL A 566 1.78 18.86 10.22
C VAL A 566 0.42 18.32 10.64
N LYS A 567 -0.55 18.39 9.73
CA LYS A 567 -1.92 17.89 9.93
C LYS A 567 -2.34 16.98 8.78
N SER A 568 -3.29 16.11 9.06
CA SER A 568 -3.98 15.33 8.04
C SER A 568 -5.32 15.98 7.73
N MET A 569 -5.62 16.16 6.45
CA MET A 569 -6.78 16.89 5.96
C MET A 569 -7.66 15.97 5.14
N LEU A 570 -8.95 16.09 5.36
CA LEU A 570 -10.02 15.43 4.62
C LEU A 570 -10.84 16.48 3.89
N PHE A 571 -11.00 16.30 2.59
CA PHE A 571 -12.03 16.96 1.79
C PHE A 571 -13.01 15.92 1.28
N ALA A 572 -14.30 16.23 1.40
CA ALA A 572 -15.35 15.40 0.85
C ALA A 572 -16.41 16.24 0.16
N ASP A 573 -16.99 15.72 -0.93
CA ASP A 573 -18.04 16.32 -1.73
C ASP A 573 -19.18 15.33 -1.96
N ILE A 574 -20.42 15.81 -1.87
CA ILE A 574 -21.59 14.95 -1.95
C ILE A 574 -22.09 14.85 -3.39
N VAL A 575 -21.85 13.70 -3.99
CA VAL A 575 -22.23 13.40 -5.36
C VAL A 575 -23.76 13.43 -5.52
N GLY A 576 -24.23 14.30 -6.39
CA GLY A 576 -25.64 14.44 -6.69
C GLY A 576 -26.35 15.57 -5.93
N TYR A 577 -25.71 16.25 -4.98
CA TYR A 577 -26.31 17.37 -4.25
C TYR A 577 -26.83 18.48 -5.18
N SER A 578 -26.03 18.93 -6.13
CA SER A 578 -26.41 19.98 -7.09
C SER A 578 -27.61 19.63 -8.00
N LYS A 579 -28.04 18.38 -7.98
CA LYS A 579 -29.18 17.85 -8.72
C LYS A 579 -30.42 17.65 -7.83
N LEU A 580 -30.30 17.86 -6.52
CA LEU A 580 -31.42 17.80 -5.60
C LEU A 580 -32.39 18.94 -5.90
N THR A 581 -33.67 18.65 -5.70
CA THR A 581 -34.71 19.71 -5.74
C THR A 581 -34.68 20.55 -4.47
N GLU A 582 -35.08 21.81 -4.54
CA GLU A 582 -35.15 22.67 -3.36
C GLU A 582 -36.00 22.08 -2.23
N LYS A 583 -36.99 21.25 -2.57
CA LYS A 583 -37.85 20.55 -1.58
C LYS A 583 -37.08 19.47 -0.79
N ALA A 584 -36.00 18.94 -1.32
CA ALA A 584 -35.18 17.93 -0.67
C ALA A 584 -34.12 18.55 0.27
N ILE A 585 -33.86 19.85 0.19
CA ILE A 585 -32.78 20.49 0.97
C ILE A 585 -33.05 20.42 2.49
N PRO A 586 -34.28 20.69 3.02
CA PRO A 586 -34.52 20.51 4.46
C PRO A 586 -34.26 19.07 4.95
N GLU A 587 -34.64 18.07 4.15
CA GLU A 587 -34.42 16.66 4.48
C GLU A 587 -32.92 16.32 4.42
N PHE A 588 -32.19 16.89 3.47
CA PHE A 588 -30.75 16.77 3.38
C PHE A 588 -30.06 17.28 4.65
N ILE A 589 -30.46 18.46 5.13
CA ILE A 589 -29.88 19.03 6.35
C ILE A 589 -30.26 18.18 7.57
N GLY A 590 -31.56 17.88 7.75
CA GLY A 590 -32.08 17.17 8.91
C GLY A 590 -31.75 15.69 8.98
N THR A 591 -31.31 15.09 7.87
CA THR A 591 -31.00 13.64 7.82
C THR A 591 -29.52 13.40 7.51
N PHE A 592 -29.04 13.89 6.37
CA PHE A 592 -27.66 13.60 5.91
C PHE A 592 -26.63 14.36 6.73
N LEU A 593 -26.71 15.68 6.77
CA LEU A 593 -25.74 16.52 7.50
C LEU A 593 -25.79 16.25 9.01
N GLU A 594 -26.96 15.96 9.57
CA GLU A 594 -27.09 15.62 10.98
C GLU A 594 -26.38 14.29 11.29
N ARG A 595 -26.43 13.28 10.40
CA ARG A 595 -25.66 12.03 10.56
C ARG A 595 -24.17 12.29 10.49
N VAL A 596 -23.71 13.12 9.54
CA VAL A 596 -22.31 13.53 9.45
C VAL A 596 -21.86 14.25 10.72
N GLY A 597 -22.68 15.18 11.23
CA GLY A 597 -22.40 15.92 12.47
C GLY A 597 -22.30 15.00 13.69
N ARG A 598 -23.20 14.00 13.80
CA ARG A 598 -23.14 12.98 14.86
C ARG A 598 -21.89 12.10 14.75
N LEU A 599 -21.52 11.72 13.55
CA LEU A 599 -20.28 10.97 13.33
C LEU A 599 -19.07 11.80 13.76
N ALA A 600 -18.98 13.05 13.32
CA ALA A 600 -17.87 13.95 13.68
C ALA A 600 -17.76 14.19 15.20
N ALA A 601 -18.89 14.21 15.92
CA ALA A 601 -18.91 14.42 17.36
C ALA A 601 -18.64 13.15 18.19
N ASN A 602 -18.97 11.95 17.70
CA ASN A 602 -18.97 10.72 18.48
C ASN A 602 -17.93 9.69 18.04
N SER A 603 -17.29 9.86 16.88
CA SER A 603 -16.23 8.95 16.41
C SER A 603 -15.05 8.95 17.39
N ARG A 604 -14.43 7.80 17.57
CA ARG A 604 -13.15 7.67 18.30
C ARG A 604 -12.00 8.37 17.56
N HIS A 605 -12.22 8.66 16.28
CA HIS A 605 -11.30 9.30 15.35
C HIS A 605 -11.80 10.69 14.98
N ALA A 606 -12.39 11.41 15.94
CA ALA A 606 -12.99 12.72 15.72
C ALA A 606 -11.96 13.74 15.20
N PRO A 607 -12.33 14.58 14.22
CA PRO A 607 -11.47 15.66 13.74
C PRO A 607 -11.26 16.76 14.78
N CYS A 608 -10.09 17.41 14.78
CA CYS A 608 -9.82 18.58 15.61
C CYS A 608 -10.48 19.85 15.08
N SER A 609 -10.86 19.89 13.80
CA SER A 609 -11.62 20.99 13.18
C SER A 609 -12.49 20.49 12.03
N VAL A 610 -13.71 21.02 11.93
CA VAL A 610 -14.66 20.69 10.85
C VAL A 610 -15.27 21.96 10.29
N ASN A 611 -15.37 22.03 8.96
CA ASN A 611 -16.06 23.07 8.22
C ASN A 611 -16.93 22.45 7.11
N THR A 612 -18.06 23.07 6.82
CA THR A 612 -18.93 22.71 5.70
C THR A 612 -19.19 23.91 4.82
N TRP A 613 -19.21 23.71 3.49
CA TRP A 613 -19.59 24.70 2.49
C TRP A 613 -20.64 24.10 1.56
N GLY A 614 -21.91 24.14 1.99
CA GLY A 614 -23.00 23.48 1.27
C GLY A 614 -22.88 21.96 1.34
N ASP A 615 -22.46 21.34 0.24
CA ASP A 615 -22.24 19.90 0.08
C ASP A 615 -20.80 19.46 0.34
N ALA A 616 -19.88 20.39 0.48
CA ALA A 616 -18.49 20.09 0.76
C ALA A 616 -18.22 20.03 2.28
N LEU A 617 -17.45 19.03 2.70
CA LEU A 617 -16.94 18.86 4.05
C LEU A 617 -15.41 19.00 4.05
N TYR A 618 -14.89 19.80 4.97
CA TYR A 618 -13.46 19.90 5.28
C TYR A 618 -13.22 19.56 6.75
N ALA A 619 -12.36 18.59 7.00
CA ALA A 619 -12.01 18.18 8.34
C ALA A 619 -10.48 18.05 8.51
N VAL A 620 -9.97 18.35 9.69
CA VAL A 620 -8.55 18.34 10.04
C VAL A 620 -8.32 17.41 11.23
N PHE A 621 -7.24 16.66 11.18
CA PHE A 621 -6.86 15.65 12.15
C PHE A 621 -5.38 15.80 12.54
N ASP A 622 -5.05 15.42 13.78
CA ASP A 622 -3.67 15.40 14.24
C ASP A 622 -2.84 14.27 13.60
N PHE A 623 -3.48 13.14 13.30
CA PHE A 623 -2.79 11.96 12.78
C PHE A 623 -3.45 11.41 11.51
N ALA A 624 -2.62 10.91 10.59
CA ALA A 624 -3.08 10.26 9.35
C ALA A 624 -3.96 9.03 9.62
N ARG A 625 -3.65 8.27 10.67
CA ARG A 625 -4.45 7.12 11.08
C ARG A 625 -5.90 7.49 11.39
N ASP A 626 -6.10 8.52 12.20
CA ASP A 626 -7.45 8.93 12.60
C ASP A 626 -8.23 9.52 11.43
N ALA A 627 -7.56 10.30 10.56
CA ALA A 627 -8.17 10.80 9.33
C ALA A 627 -8.62 9.66 8.39
N GLY A 628 -7.79 8.61 8.26
CA GLY A 628 -8.12 7.44 7.42
C GLY A 628 -9.30 6.65 7.97
N LEU A 629 -9.31 6.36 9.27
CA LEU A 629 -10.41 5.62 9.91
C LEU A 629 -11.72 6.40 9.87
N PHE A 630 -11.69 7.70 10.18
CA PHE A 630 -12.86 8.57 10.06
C PHE A 630 -13.38 8.64 8.62
N ALA A 631 -12.50 8.74 7.62
CA ALA A 631 -12.90 8.75 6.22
C ALA A 631 -13.62 7.46 5.80
N LEU A 632 -13.16 6.32 6.29
CA LEU A 632 -13.81 5.02 6.05
C LEU A 632 -15.15 4.91 6.79
N GLU A 633 -15.24 5.37 8.04
CA GLU A 633 -16.51 5.46 8.79
C GLU A 633 -17.51 6.35 8.05
N LEU A 634 -17.08 7.50 7.53
CA LEU A 634 -17.92 8.41 6.76
C LEU A 634 -18.39 7.78 5.46
N ALA A 635 -17.53 7.16 4.68
CA ALA A 635 -17.89 6.47 3.44
C ALA A 635 -18.88 5.32 3.71
N GLN A 636 -18.65 4.55 4.76
CA GLN A 636 -19.52 3.46 5.20
C GLN A 636 -20.90 3.98 5.61
N MET A 637 -20.97 5.03 6.44
CA MET A 637 -22.24 5.67 6.87
C MET A 637 -23.07 6.13 5.67
N VAL A 638 -22.39 6.68 4.64
CA VAL A 638 -23.03 7.11 3.39
C VAL A 638 -23.56 5.91 2.60
N GLU A 639 -22.81 4.84 2.49
CA GLU A 639 -23.22 3.62 1.78
C GLU A 639 -24.42 2.95 2.46
N GLU A 640 -24.39 2.79 3.78
CA GLU A 640 -25.48 2.20 4.57
C GLU A 640 -26.75 3.03 4.52
N GLY A 641 -26.64 4.36 4.38
CA GLY A 641 -27.77 5.26 4.30
C GLY A 641 -28.53 5.28 2.98
N LYS A 642 -28.00 4.71 1.89
CA LYS A 642 -28.55 4.85 0.53
C LYS A 642 -30.03 4.48 0.41
N SER A 643 -30.47 3.40 1.02
CA SER A 643 -31.86 2.96 0.98
C SER A 643 -32.80 3.94 1.69
N ASP A 644 -32.40 4.47 2.84
CA ASP A 644 -33.14 5.47 3.61
C ASP A 644 -33.21 6.80 2.84
N TRP A 645 -32.14 7.22 2.20
CA TRP A 645 -32.13 8.44 1.40
C TRP A 645 -33.01 8.35 0.17
N LEU A 646 -33.01 7.21 -0.55
CA LEU A 646 -33.97 6.98 -1.64
C LEU A 646 -35.41 7.11 -1.16
N ALA A 647 -35.73 6.53 0.00
CA ALA A 647 -37.06 6.59 0.59
C ALA A 647 -37.49 8.03 0.99
N LYS A 648 -36.50 8.84 1.39
CA LYS A 648 -36.69 10.24 1.83
C LYS A 648 -36.55 11.27 0.71
N GLY A 649 -36.41 10.86 -0.53
CA GLY A 649 -36.31 11.76 -1.68
C GLY A 649 -34.92 12.40 -1.87
N LEU A 650 -33.87 11.88 -1.18
CA LEU A 650 -32.50 12.32 -1.33
C LEU A 650 -31.80 11.53 -2.45
N TYR A 651 -32.26 11.75 -3.68
CA TYR A 651 -31.75 11.12 -4.90
C TYR A 651 -31.79 12.08 -6.09
N TRP A 652 -31.05 11.76 -7.13
CA TRP A 652 -31.15 12.40 -8.43
C TRP A 652 -31.48 11.37 -9.51
N GLU A 653 -32.04 11.83 -10.63
CA GLU A 653 -32.49 10.98 -11.73
C GLU A 653 -31.58 11.12 -12.95
N SER A 654 -31.27 9.99 -13.59
CA SER A 654 -30.69 9.93 -14.93
C SER A 654 -31.57 9.15 -15.88
N ARG A 655 -31.44 9.38 -17.17
CA ARG A 655 -32.12 8.59 -18.21
C ARG A 655 -31.10 7.65 -18.84
N SER A 656 -31.40 6.36 -18.85
CA SER A 656 -30.64 5.37 -19.61
C SER A 656 -30.77 5.61 -21.11
N GLY A 657 -29.84 5.06 -21.90
CA GLY A 657 -29.92 5.10 -23.38
C GLY A 657 -31.18 4.47 -23.96
N GLN A 658 -31.94 3.73 -23.16
CA GLN A 658 -33.24 3.10 -23.50
C GLN A 658 -34.44 3.94 -23.01
N GLY A 659 -34.22 5.11 -22.39
CA GLY A 659 -35.27 6.03 -21.94
C GLY A 659 -35.82 5.75 -20.56
N GLU A 660 -35.35 4.72 -19.86
CA GLU A 660 -35.73 4.44 -18.48
C GLU A 660 -35.12 5.45 -17.51
N VAL A 661 -35.90 5.86 -16.49
CA VAL A 661 -35.47 6.75 -15.45
C VAL A 661 -34.83 5.94 -14.33
N GLU A 662 -33.56 6.15 -14.08
CA GLU A 662 -32.82 5.53 -13.00
C GLU A 662 -32.61 6.53 -11.86
N LYS A 663 -32.91 6.10 -10.61
CA LYS A 663 -32.73 6.90 -9.40
C LYS A 663 -31.42 6.54 -8.73
N HIS A 664 -30.59 7.55 -8.49
CA HIS A 664 -29.29 7.42 -7.84
C HIS A 664 -29.32 8.10 -6.48
N ALA A 665 -29.12 7.35 -5.40
CA ALA A 665 -28.95 7.89 -4.06
C ALA A 665 -27.74 8.82 -4.00
N LEU A 666 -27.72 9.74 -3.04
CA LEU A 666 -26.53 10.53 -2.73
C LEU A 666 -25.34 9.60 -2.42
N ASN A 667 -24.18 10.02 -2.85
CA ASN A 667 -22.91 9.34 -2.56
C ASN A 667 -21.86 10.38 -2.16
N ILE A 668 -20.65 9.96 -1.81
CA ILE A 668 -19.59 10.87 -1.36
C ILE A 668 -18.28 10.52 -2.05
N ARG A 669 -17.47 11.54 -2.35
CA ARG A 669 -16.06 11.39 -2.74
C ARG A 669 -15.21 11.96 -1.64
N ILE A 670 -14.11 11.28 -1.29
CA ILE A 670 -13.25 11.69 -0.18
C ILE A 670 -11.81 11.73 -0.65
N GLY A 671 -11.14 12.87 -0.40
CA GLY A 671 -9.71 13.07 -0.64
C GLY A 671 -8.97 13.34 0.67
N LEU A 672 -7.84 12.63 0.88
CA LEU A 672 -6.98 12.75 2.05
C LEU A 672 -5.59 13.22 1.66
N HIS A 673 -5.02 14.11 2.45
CA HIS A 673 -3.64 14.55 2.33
C HIS A 673 -3.05 14.89 3.70
N THR A 674 -1.76 14.71 3.88
CA THR A 674 -1.03 15.12 5.09
C THR A 674 0.09 16.08 4.70
N GLY A 675 0.25 17.15 5.47
CA GLY A 675 1.33 18.09 5.27
C GLY A 675 1.27 19.31 6.18
N PRO A 676 2.28 20.18 6.11
CA PRO A 676 2.34 21.42 6.87
C PRO A 676 1.18 22.36 6.56
N VAL A 677 0.56 22.89 7.61
CA VAL A 677 -0.51 23.88 7.52
C VAL A 677 -0.28 25.00 8.51
N VAL A 678 -0.76 26.20 8.17
CA VAL A 678 -0.75 27.36 9.06
C VAL A 678 -2.03 27.34 9.89
N MET A 679 -1.88 27.24 11.19
CA MET A 679 -2.97 27.38 12.14
C MET A 679 -3.17 28.85 12.46
N HIS A 680 -4.40 29.34 12.34
CA HIS A 680 -4.75 30.74 12.59
C HIS A 680 -6.16 30.87 13.17
N TYR A 681 -6.42 31.94 13.87
CA TYR A 681 -7.77 32.33 14.24
C TYR A 681 -8.41 33.09 13.07
N ASP A 682 -9.44 32.50 12.47
CA ASP A 682 -10.17 33.14 11.36
C ASP A 682 -11.00 34.33 11.90
N PRO A 683 -10.70 35.56 11.48
CA PRO A 683 -11.36 36.75 12.00
C PRO A 683 -12.81 36.89 11.51
N ILE A 684 -13.21 36.17 10.45
CA ILE A 684 -14.56 36.24 9.86
C ILE A 684 -15.51 35.32 10.63
N VAL A 685 -15.13 34.03 10.72
CA VAL A 685 -15.95 33.00 11.39
C VAL A 685 -15.63 32.85 12.87
N ARG A 686 -14.63 33.57 13.37
CA ARG A 686 -14.20 33.63 14.79
C ARG A 686 -13.93 32.29 15.44
N ARG A 687 -13.23 31.42 14.71
CA ARG A 687 -12.79 30.09 15.16
C ARG A 687 -11.43 29.73 14.60
N LEU A 688 -10.85 28.66 15.15
CA LEU A 688 -9.61 28.12 14.66
C LEU A 688 -9.75 27.61 13.23
N GLY A 689 -8.86 28.04 12.34
CA GLY A 689 -8.80 27.65 10.95
C GLY A 689 -7.41 27.14 10.59
N PHE A 690 -7.34 26.37 9.52
CA PHE A 690 -6.10 25.82 8.96
C PHE A 690 -6.04 26.15 7.47
N THR A 691 -4.90 26.70 7.02
CA THR A 691 -4.71 27.12 5.62
C THR A 691 -3.30 26.79 5.15
N GLY A 692 -3.08 26.77 3.83
CA GLY A 692 -1.80 26.52 3.21
C GLY A 692 -1.87 25.74 1.90
N ALA A 693 -0.74 25.54 1.25
CA ALA A 693 -0.64 24.82 -0.02
C ALA A 693 -1.12 23.35 0.10
N HIS A 694 -0.86 22.72 1.23
CA HIS A 694 -1.28 21.34 1.50
C HIS A 694 -2.80 21.21 1.67
N VAL A 695 -3.49 22.20 2.22
CA VAL A 695 -4.96 22.25 2.26
C VAL A 695 -5.50 22.29 0.82
N ASN A 696 -4.92 23.13 -0.04
CA ASN A 696 -5.31 23.20 -1.44
C ASN A 696 -5.08 21.87 -2.17
N ARG A 697 -3.98 21.17 -1.86
CA ARG A 697 -3.66 19.87 -2.47
C ARG A 697 -4.69 18.80 -2.06
N ALA A 698 -5.09 18.73 -0.79
CA ALA A 698 -6.17 17.86 -0.33
C ALA A 698 -7.48 18.10 -1.11
N ALA A 699 -7.86 19.37 -1.31
CA ALA A 699 -9.03 19.77 -2.09
C ALA A 699 -8.94 19.51 -3.62
N ARG A 700 -7.77 19.06 -4.12
CA ARG A 700 -7.59 18.65 -5.53
C ARG A 700 -7.65 17.13 -5.70
N ILE A 701 -7.50 16.38 -4.61
CA ILE A 701 -7.58 14.92 -4.62
C ILE A 701 -9.05 14.46 -4.65
N GLU A 702 -9.92 15.12 -3.87
CA GLU A 702 -11.34 14.76 -3.78
C GLU A 702 -12.01 14.62 -5.16
N PRO A 703 -11.88 15.56 -6.11
CA PRO A 703 -12.60 15.46 -7.38
C PRO A 703 -12.15 14.31 -8.30
N VAL A 704 -10.98 13.72 -8.06
CA VAL A 704 -10.49 12.56 -8.81
C VAL A 704 -10.84 11.23 -8.16
N ALA A 705 -11.37 11.26 -6.94
CA ALA A 705 -11.88 10.08 -6.27
C ALA A 705 -13.18 9.59 -6.92
N GLU A 706 -13.35 8.29 -7.03
CA GLU A 706 -14.60 7.69 -7.48
C GLU A 706 -15.68 7.79 -6.39
N PRO A 707 -16.97 7.94 -6.76
CA PRO A 707 -18.06 7.99 -5.79
C PRO A 707 -18.07 6.78 -4.86
N GLY A 708 -18.09 7.01 -3.55
CA GLY A 708 -18.05 5.97 -2.52
C GLY A 708 -16.63 5.54 -2.14
N GLN A 709 -15.59 6.14 -2.73
CA GLN A 709 -14.20 5.78 -2.43
C GLN A 709 -13.46 6.89 -1.70
N VAL A 710 -12.43 6.46 -0.95
CA VAL A 710 -11.51 7.34 -0.22
C VAL A 710 -10.15 7.28 -0.91
N PHE A 711 -9.71 8.40 -1.46
CA PHE A 711 -8.38 8.54 -2.07
C PHE A 711 -7.46 9.34 -1.18
N ALA A 712 -6.19 9.00 -1.19
CA ALA A 712 -5.14 9.64 -0.40
C ALA A 712 -3.89 9.91 -1.23
N SER A 713 -3.14 10.94 -0.86
CA SER A 713 -1.82 11.21 -1.43
C SER A 713 -0.75 10.20 -0.98
N GLU A 714 0.39 10.14 -1.69
CA GLU A 714 1.56 9.36 -1.28
C GLU A 714 2.07 9.78 0.10
N GLU A 715 2.06 11.08 0.40
CA GLU A 715 2.49 11.62 1.69
C GLU A 715 1.57 11.15 2.83
N PHE A 716 0.27 11.11 2.60
CA PHE A 716 -0.67 10.56 3.57
C PHE A 716 -0.39 9.08 3.82
N ALA A 717 -0.20 8.29 2.76
CA ALA A 717 0.09 6.87 2.87
C ALA A 717 1.42 6.60 3.60
N ALA A 718 2.45 7.41 3.33
CA ALA A 718 3.74 7.34 4.03
C ALA A 718 3.61 7.68 5.53
N MET A 719 2.86 8.73 5.86
CA MET A 719 2.63 9.13 7.26
C MET A 719 1.77 8.12 8.03
N ALA A 720 0.81 7.49 7.34
CA ALA A 720 0.02 6.40 7.92
C ALA A 720 0.92 5.20 8.25
N GLU A 721 1.85 4.84 7.37
CA GLU A 721 2.81 3.75 7.58
C GLU A 721 3.64 3.95 8.86
N LEU A 722 4.13 5.17 9.11
CA LEU A 722 4.87 5.52 10.34
C LEU A 722 4.03 5.36 11.61
N SER A 723 2.72 5.54 11.50
CA SER A 723 1.79 5.39 12.63
C SER A 723 1.51 3.93 12.97
N GLY A 724 1.77 3.01 12.02
CA GLY A 724 1.40 1.60 12.08
C GLY A 724 2.37 0.68 12.81
N GLU A 725 3.66 1.06 12.98
CA GLU A 725 4.69 0.14 13.52
C GLU A 725 4.40 -0.41 14.93
N ARG A 726 3.55 0.23 15.71
CA ARG A 726 3.15 -0.22 17.05
C ARG A 726 1.66 -0.51 17.21
N ARG A 727 0.84 -0.22 16.20
CA ARG A 727 -0.62 -0.41 16.25
C ARG A 727 -1.13 -0.79 14.86
N ASP A 728 -2.05 -1.72 14.79
CA ASP A 728 -2.78 -1.98 13.56
C ASP A 728 -3.47 -0.70 13.06
N LEU A 729 -3.20 -0.31 11.82
CA LEU A 729 -3.83 0.86 11.19
C LEU A 729 -5.35 0.71 11.08
N GLY A 730 -5.86 -0.50 10.95
CA GLY A 730 -7.26 -0.80 10.68
C GLY A 730 -7.66 -0.61 9.20
N PHE A 731 -6.75 -0.11 8.36
CA PHE A 731 -6.94 0.03 6.92
C PHE A 731 -5.64 -0.25 6.15
N VAL A 732 -5.77 -0.40 4.85
CA VAL A 732 -4.66 -0.48 3.90
C VAL A 732 -4.74 0.65 2.89
N CYS A 733 -3.59 1.18 2.48
CA CYS A 733 -3.47 2.15 1.40
C CYS A 733 -3.09 1.40 0.11
N GLU A 734 -4.07 1.10 -0.73
CA GLU A 734 -3.87 0.43 -2.02
C GLU A 734 -3.46 1.44 -3.08
N TYR A 735 -2.37 1.20 -3.79
CA TYR A 735 -1.96 2.08 -4.87
C TYR A 735 -3.03 2.17 -5.95
N ALA A 736 -3.56 3.37 -6.18
CA ALA A 736 -4.62 3.64 -7.14
C ALA A 736 -4.09 4.09 -8.51
N GLY A 737 -2.84 4.53 -8.58
CA GLY A 737 -2.17 4.96 -9.82
C GLY A 737 -1.65 6.39 -9.72
N SER A 738 -0.84 6.77 -10.72
CA SER A 738 -0.42 8.17 -10.93
C SER A 738 -1.51 8.91 -11.67
N MET A 739 -1.99 10.02 -11.12
CA MET A 739 -3.12 10.80 -11.64
C MET A 739 -2.79 12.29 -11.68
N GLN A 740 -3.38 12.99 -12.65
CA GLN A 740 -3.40 14.46 -12.65
C GLN A 740 -4.49 14.94 -11.70
N LEU A 741 -4.16 15.88 -10.82
CA LEU A 741 -5.11 16.43 -9.88
C LEU A 741 -6.03 17.47 -10.53
N ALA A 742 -7.19 17.67 -9.91
CA ALA A 742 -8.22 18.58 -10.44
C ALA A 742 -7.77 20.04 -10.53
N LYS A 743 -8.48 20.81 -11.36
CA LYS A 743 -8.32 22.26 -11.56
C LYS A 743 -6.91 22.67 -12.02
N GLY A 744 -6.26 21.83 -12.87
CA GLY A 744 -4.98 22.16 -13.47
C GLY A 744 -3.80 22.19 -12.49
N TYR A 745 -3.89 21.44 -11.38
CA TYR A 745 -2.75 21.26 -10.48
C TYR A 745 -1.63 20.52 -11.24
N PRO A 746 -0.41 21.06 -11.26
CA PRO A 746 0.62 20.53 -12.16
C PRO A 746 1.17 19.18 -11.71
N GLY A 747 1.59 18.37 -12.69
CA GLY A 747 2.30 17.12 -12.46
C GLY A 747 1.38 15.90 -12.30
N TRP A 748 2.04 14.72 -12.27
CA TRP A 748 1.43 13.44 -11.98
C TRP A 748 1.65 13.11 -10.51
N HIS A 749 0.58 12.71 -9.81
CA HIS A 749 0.60 12.45 -8.37
C HIS A 749 0.19 11.02 -8.09
N ARG A 750 0.98 10.32 -7.31
CA ARG A 750 0.66 8.97 -6.85
C ARG A 750 -0.45 9.04 -5.84
N LEU A 751 -1.56 8.39 -6.15
CA LEU A 751 -2.71 8.30 -5.27
C LEU A 751 -2.91 6.87 -4.79
N TYR A 752 -3.47 6.76 -3.60
CA TYR A 752 -3.78 5.52 -2.93
C TYR A 752 -5.27 5.49 -2.59
N ARG A 753 -5.89 4.34 -2.75
CA ARG A 753 -7.25 4.10 -2.28
C ARG A 753 -7.18 3.49 -0.89
N LEU A 754 -7.91 4.04 0.07
CA LEU A 754 -8.05 3.42 1.37
C LEU A 754 -9.13 2.33 1.33
N ALA A 755 -8.79 1.17 1.88
CA ALA A 755 -9.72 0.10 2.10
C ALA A 755 -9.61 -0.38 3.56
N PRO A 756 -10.72 -0.79 4.20
CA PRO A 756 -10.64 -1.41 5.52
C PRO A 756 -9.69 -2.62 5.45
N LYS A 757 -8.83 -2.77 6.44
CA LYS A 757 -8.03 -3.98 6.55
C LYS A 757 -8.99 -5.15 6.73
N ARG A 758 -9.04 -6.03 5.74
CA ARG A 758 -9.86 -7.24 5.79
C ARG A 758 -9.18 -8.24 6.71
N VAL A 759 -9.33 -8.05 8.00
CA VAL A 759 -9.16 -9.15 8.94
C VAL A 759 -10.49 -9.89 8.90
N LEU A 760 -10.49 -11.10 8.35
CA LEU A 760 -11.59 -12.02 8.64
C LEU A 760 -11.58 -12.13 10.16
N ALA A 761 -12.58 -11.57 10.81
CA ALA A 761 -12.71 -11.70 12.25
C ALA A 761 -13.10 -13.18 12.50
N LEU A 762 -12.08 -14.07 12.50
CA LEU A 762 -12.28 -15.51 12.67
C LEU A 762 -13.00 -15.80 13.98
N GLU A 763 -12.66 -15.06 15.03
CA GLU A 763 -13.23 -15.27 16.35
C GLU A 763 -14.74 -15.00 16.42
N PRO A 764 -15.29 -13.84 15.98
CA PRO A 764 -16.74 -13.63 15.95
C PRO A 764 -17.48 -14.62 15.05
N LEU A 765 -16.88 -14.97 13.89
CA LEU A 765 -17.49 -15.92 12.97
C LEU A 765 -17.43 -17.35 13.50
N ALA A 766 -16.32 -17.76 14.10
CA ALA A 766 -16.18 -19.06 14.76
C ALA A 766 -17.13 -19.20 15.94
N ARG A 767 -17.33 -18.12 16.69
CA ARG A 767 -18.35 -18.06 17.74
C ARG A 767 -19.77 -18.22 17.18
N ALA A 768 -20.11 -17.51 16.09
CA ALA A 768 -21.41 -17.62 15.44
C ALA A 768 -21.68 -19.05 14.90
N VAL A 769 -20.64 -19.70 14.35
CA VAL A 769 -20.71 -21.12 13.92
C VAL A 769 -20.96 -22.02 15.11
N HIS A 770 -20.26 -21.84 16.23
CA HIS A 770 -20.48 -22.61 17.45
C HIS A 770 -21.87 -22.40 18.03
N GLU A 771 -22.35 -21.16 18.13
CA GLU A 771 -23.70 -20.83 18.61
C GLU A 771 -24.78 -21.44 17.73
N ALA A 772 -24.61 -21.45 16.41
CA ALA A 772 -25.53 -22.13 15.49
C ALA A 772 -25.53 -23.65 15.69
N TYR A 773 -24.35 -24.23 15.88
CA TYR A 773 -24.22 -25.66 16.19
C TYR A 773 -24.90 -26.02 17.52
N CYS A 774 -24.71 -25.23 18.56
CA CYS A 774 -25.38 -25.39 19.85
C CYS A 774 -26.92 -25.31 19.70
N ALA A 775 -27.42 -24.34 18.96
CA ALA A 775 -28.85 -24.17 18.71
C ALA A 775 -29.47 -25.35 17.95
N GLU A 776 -28.74 -25.93 17.00
CA GLU A 776 -29.20 -27.10 16.24
C GLU A 776 -29.25 -28.35 17.10
N LEU A 777 -28.31 -28.53 18.02
CA LEU A 777 -28.26 -29.72 18.90
C LEU A 777 -29.13 -29.60 20.14
N GLN A 778 -29.67 -28.42 20.45
CA GLN A 778 -30.51 -28.21 21.61
C GLN A 778 -31.76 -29.11 21.58
N GLY A 779 -31.92 -29.96 22.57
CA GLY A 779 -32.99 -30.95 22.64
C GLY A 779 -32.76 -32.26 21.84
N LYS A 780 -31.63 -32.37 21.09
CA LYS A 780 -31.31 -33.58 20.30
C LYS A 780 -30.23 -34.47 20.95
N VAL A 781 -29.53 -33.95 21.95
CA VAL A 781 -28.36 -34.60 22.59
C VAL A 781 -28.53 -34.57 24.11
N GLN A 782 -27.97 -35.56 24.82
CA GLN A 782 -28.02 -35.62 26.29
C GLN A 782 -27.32 -34.42 26.96
N PRO A 783 -27.84 -33.96 28.12
CA PRO A 783 -27.20 -32.90 28.91
C PRO A 783 -25.75 -33.30 29.29
N GLY A 784 -24.80 -32.37 29.12
CA GLY A 784 -23.39 -32.63 29.44
C GLY A 784 -22.48 -32.94 28.23
N HIS A 785 -22.97 -32.77 27.01
CA HIS A 785 -22.12 -32.90 25.80
C HIS A 785 -21.02 -31.80 25.80
N PRO A 786 -19.74 -32.16 25.64
CA PRO A 786 -18.61 -31.22 25.76
C PRO A 786 -18.65 -30.02 24.82
N ALA A 787 -19.37 -30.11 23.70
CA ALA A 787 -19.52 -29.05 22.74
C ALA A 787 -20.81 -28.21 22.94
N LEU A 788 -21.65 -28.51 23.93
CA LEU A 788 -22.86 -27.73 24.23
C LEU A 788 -22.64 -26.82 25.46
N VAL A 789 -21.56 -26.08 25.42
CA VAL A 789 -21.19 -25.08 26.42
C VAL A 789 -21.09 -23.72 25.75
N SER A 790 -21.06 -22.65 26.54
CA SER A 790 -20.81 -21.31 25.99
C SER A 790 -19.45 -21.23 25.27
N TRP A 791 -19.27 -20.27 24.37
CA TRP A 791 -17.99 -20.08 23.68
C TRP A 791 -16.83 -19.91 24.65
N GLU A 792 -17.07 -19.20 25.77
CA GLU A 792 -16.11 -18.94 26.81
C GLU A 792 -15.70 -20.19 27.61
N GLU A 793 -16.58 -21.18 27.69
CA GLU A 793 -16.35 -22.45 28.40
C GLU A 793 -15.87 -23.58 27.46
N LEU A 794 -15.86 -23.32 26.14
CA LEU A 794 -15.42 -24.30 25.15
C LEU A 794 -13.91 -24.54 25.29
N SER A 795 -13.50 -25.81 25.20
CA SER A 795 -12.06 -26.15 25.21
C SER A 795 -11.33 -25.51 24.01
N GLU A 796 -10.06 -25.19 24.17
CA GLU A 796 -9.28 -24.54 23.12
C GLU A 796 -9.22 -25.38 21.84
N ASP A 797 -9.07 -26.72 21.96
CA ASP A 797 -9.12 -27.65 20.81
C ASP A 797 -10.43 -27.52 19.99
N LEU A 798 -11.56 -27.29 20.65
CA LEU A 798 -12.84 -27.13 19.98
C LEU A 798 -13.02 -25.69 19.42
N ARG A 799 -12.46 -24.68 20.07
CA ARG A 799 -12.42 -23.32 19.49
C ARG A 799 -11.56 -23.29 18.24
N ASP A 800 -10.39 -23.94 18.28
CA ASP A 800 -9.51 -24.05 17.12
C ASP A 800 -10.17 -24.81 15.95
N ALA A 801 -10.95 -25.85 16.23
CA ALA A 801 -11.73 -26.53 15.20
C ALA A 801 -12.76 -25.61 14.54
N ASN A 802 -13.45 -24.78 15.32
CA ASN A 802 -14.38 -23.78 14.77
C ASN A 802 -13.65 -22.68 14.00
N ARG A 803 -12.49 -22.20 14.48
CA ARG A 803 -11.63 -21.24 13.76
C ARG A 803 -11.15 -21.78 12.42
N ALA A 804 -10.70 -23.04 12.39
CA ALA A 804 -10.27 -23.71 11.17
C ALA A 804 -11.43 -23.88 10.16
N GLN A 805 -12.62 -24.23 10.63
CA GLN A 805 -13.83 -24.29 9.78
C GLN A 805 -14.14 -22.95 9.13
N VAL A 806 -14.05 -21.88 9.90
CA VAL A 806 -14.33 -20.51 9.43
C VAL A 806 -13.25 -20.00 8.48
N ALA A 807 -11.99 -20.31 8.76
CA ALA A 807 -10.87 -19.92 7.90
C ALA A 807 -10.98 -20.54 6.49
N ASP A 808 -11.62 -21.70 6.34
CA ASP A 808 -11.82 -22.36 5.04
C ASP A 808 -13.09 -21.87 4.27
N ILE A 809 -13.95 -21.06 4.89
CA ILE A 809 -15.14 -20.53 4.22
C ILE A 809 -14.82 -19.75 2.93
N PRO A 810 -13.85 -18.81 2.91
CA PRO A 810 -13.52 -18.11 1.68
C PRO A 810 -13.08 -19.03 0.54
N ASN A 811 -12.34 -20.09 0.86
CA ASN A 811 -11.85 -21.04 -0.13
C ASN A 811 -12.98 -21.88 -0.73
N LYS A 812 -13.88 -22.37 0.12
CA LYS A 812 -15.09 -23.09 -0.33
C LYS A 812 -15.92 -22.25 -1.28
N LEU A 813 -16.16 -20.99 -0.92
CA LEU A 813 -16.93 -20.07 -1.72
C LEU A 813 -16.26 -19.77 -3.06
N ARG A 814 -14.94 -19.54 -3.08
CA ARG A 814 -14.20 -19.23 -4.32
C ARG A 814 -14.20 -20.37 -5.33
N LEU A 815 -14.12 -21.62 -4.87
CA LEU A 815 -14.19 -22.80 -5.75
C LEU A 815 -15.47 -22.86 -6.58
N LEU A 816 -16.53 -22.24 -6.10
CA LEU A 816 -17.83 -22.20 -6.75
C LEU A 816 -18.11 -20.84 -7.41
N GLY A 817 -17.10 -19.96 -7.51
CA GLY A 817 -17.26 -18.64 -8.09
C GLY A 817 -17.98 -17.65 -7.17
N TYR A 818 -17.85 -17.82 -5.85
CA TYR A 818 -18.35 -16.88 -4.85
C TYR A 818 -17.22 -16.28 -4.02
N GLU A 819 -17.47 -15.11 -3.43
CA GLU A 819 -16.58 -14.49 -2.45
C GLU A 819 -17.34 -13.98 -1.23
N LEU A 820 -16.62 -13.78 -0.12
CA LEU A 820 -17.12 -13.02 1.02
C LEU A 820 -16.93 -11.53 0.77
N ALA A 821 -18.01 -10.78 0.86
CA ALA A 821 -17.98 -9.32 0.84
C ALA A 821 -18.56 -8.78 2.15
N PRO A 822 -18.14 -7.60 2.64
CA PRO A 822 -18.82 -6.94 3.75
C PRO A 822 -20.32 -6.84 3.48
N ALA A 823 -21.14 -7.08 4.50
CA ALA A 823 -22.61 -7.06 4.33
C ALA A 823 -23.15 -5.66 3.98
N HIS A 824 -22.35 -4.61 4.23
CA HIS A 824 -22.70 -3.24 3.98
C HIS A 824 -22.70 -2.92 2.47
N GLY A 825 -23.81 -2.33 1.99
CA GLY A 825 -23.93 -1.83 0.60
C GLY A 825 -24.38 -2.84 -0.45
N LEU A 826 -24.57 -4.09 -0.10
CA LEU A 826 -25.14 -5.08 -1.03
C LEU A 826 -26.66 -5.23 -0.76
N PRO A 827 -27.49 -5.28 -1.82
CA PRO A 827 -28.89 -5.62 -1.64
C PRO A 827 -29.01 -7.01 -0.96
N ALA A 828 -30.06 -7.21 -0.15
CA ALA A 828 -30.36 -8.47 0.48
C ALA A 828 -30.82 -9.52 -0.56
N SER A 829 -30.00 -9.80 -1.58
CA SER A 829 -30.25 -10.92 -2.48
C SER A 829 -29.71 -12.17 -1.81
N ALA A 830 -30.62 -13.01 -1.32
CA ALA A 830 -30.29 -14.35 -0.92
C ALA A 830 -29.67 -15.07 -2.12
N ILE A 831 -28.34 -15.23 -2.10
CA ILE A 831 -27.69 -16.09 -3.08
C ILE A 831 -28.12 -17.50 -2.72
N ALA A 832 -28.89 -18.13 -3.60
CA ALA A 832 -29.22 -19.53 -3.47
C ALA A 832 -28.01 -20.34 -4.01
N ILE A 833 -27.28 -20.97 -3.10
CA ILE A 833 -26.29 -21.99 -3.43
C ILE A 833 -27.06 -23.18 -3.98
N THR A 834 -26.76 -23.68 -5.15
CA THR A 834 -27.42 -24.80 -5.76
C THR A 834 -27.15 -26.12 -5.04
N ASP A 835 -28.02 -27.12 -5.15
CA ASP A 835 -27.80 -28.41 -4.48
C ASP A 835 -26.50 -29.11 -4.94
N ALA A 836 -26.08 -28.92 -6.20
CA ALA A 836 -24.80 -29.44 -6.69
C ALA A 836 -23.60 -28.72 -6.03
N GLU A 837 -23.69 -27.43 -5.83
CA GLU A 837 -22.67 -26.63 -5.13
C GLU A 837 -22.62 -26.99 -3.64
N VAL A 838 -23.79 -27.17 -3.02
CA VAL A 838 -23.87 -27.66 -1.62
C VAL A 838 -23.19 -29.01 -1.47
N GLU A 839 -23.42 -29.96 -2.39
CA GLU A 839 -22.77 -31.27 -2.37
C GLU A 839 -21.25 -31.15 -2.48
N ALA A 840 -20.75 -30.39 -3.46
CA ALA A 840 -19.32 -30.20 -3.65
C ALA A 840 -18.63 -29.59 -2.43
N MET A 841 -19.26 -28.60 -1.77
CA MET A 841 -18.75 -28.00 -0.55
C MET A 841 -18.81 -28.91 0.65
N ALA A 842 -19.86 -29.74 0.75
CA ALA A 842 -20.02 -30.68 1.86
C ALA A 842 -18.98 -31.81 1.81
N VAL A 843 -18.67 -32.32 0.63
CA VAL A 843 -17.54 -33.26 0.44
C VAL A 843 -16.23 -32.68 0.96
N ARG A 844 -15.92 -31.45 0.54
CA ARG A 844 -14.70 -30.77 0.95
C ARG A 844 -14.65 -30.49 2.47
N GLU A 845 -15.79 -30.09 3.06
CA GLU A 845 -15.85 -29.89 4.52
C GLU A 845 -15.58 -31.18 5.27
N HIS A 846 -16.13 -32.28 4.80
CA HIS A 846 -15.87 -33.59 5.39
C HIS A 846 -14.40 -34.00 5.29
N ASP A 847 -13.78 -33.80 4.12
CA ASP A 847 -12.35 -34.08 3.92
C ASP A 847 -11.47 -33.21 4.83
N ARG A 848 -11.77 -31.92 4.93
CA ARG A 848 -11.09 -30.98 5.85
C ARG A 848 -11.22 -31.45 7.32
N TRP A 849 -12.44 -31.80 7.74
CA TRP A 849 -12.70 -32.26 9.09
C TRP A 849 -11.96 -33.59 9.41
N MET A 850 -11.96 -34.53 8.48
CA MET A 850 -11.19 -35.76 8.61
C MET A 850 -9.70 -35.49 8.79
N GLU A 851 -9.16 -34.59 7.97
CA GLU A 851 -7.74 -34.27 8.00
C GLU A 851 -7.37 -33.57 9.31
N GLU A 852 -8.18 -32.65 9.77
CA GLU A 852 -8.00 -31.99 11.06
C GLU A 852 -8.04 -33.02 12.21
N ARG A 853 -8.98 -33.96 12.23
CA ARG A 853 -9.05 -35.00 13.24
C ARG A 853 -7.85 -35.93 13.21
N ARG A 854 -7.36 -36.30 12.02
CA ARG A 854 -6.13 -37.07 11.87
C ARG A 854 -4.91 -36.32 12.40
N ARG A 855 -4.80 -35.04 12.13
CA ARG A 855 -3.74 -34.17 12.70
C ARG A 855 -3.77 -34.15 14.23
N GLN A 856 -4.95 -34.15 14.83
CA GLN A 856 -5.14 -34.23 16.28
C GLN A 856 -4.90 -35.65 16.86
N GLY A 857 -4.47 -36.60 16.03
CA GLY A 857 -4.17 -37.99 16.43
C GLY A 857 -5.38 -38.88 16.52
N TRP A 858 -6.53 -38.50 15.91
CA TRP A 858 -7.69 -39.35 15.83
C TRP A 858 -7.52 -40.39 14.72
N SER A 859 -8.02 -41.59 14.95
CA SER A 859 -8.07 -42.70 13.99
C SER A 859 -9.45 -43.33 13.88
N TYR A 860 -9.66 -44.08 12.80
CA TYR A 860 -10.93 -44.75 12.57
C TYR A 860 -11.12 -45.91 13.55
N ALA A 861 -12.31 -46.01 14.12
CA ALA A 861 -12.86 -47.22 14.77
C ALA A 861 -14.38 -47.24 14.62
N SER A 862 -14.98 -48.42 14.70
CA SER A 862 -16.45 -48.57 14.55
C SER A 862 -17.27 -47.90 15.65
N GLU A 863 -16.64 -47.63 16.79
CA GLU A 863 -17.26 -46.94 17.93
C GLU A 863 -16.41 -45.74 18.33
N ARG A 864 -17.07 -44.67 18.79
CA ARG A 864 -16.40 -43.43 19.23
C ARG A 864 -15.81 -43.61 20.63
N ASP A 865 -14.50 -43.37 20.76
CA ASP A 865 -13.80 -43.34 22.04
C ASP A 865 -12.93 -42.06 22.11
N ASN A 866 -13.40 -41.09 22.90
CA ASN A 866 -12.73 -39.80 23.03
C ASN A 866 -11.38 -39.91 23.77
N ALA A 867 -11.23 -40.86 24.69
CA ALA A 867 -9.99 -41.05 25.44
C ALA A 867 -8.90 -41.66 24.57
N ARG A 868 -9.24 -42.51 23.64
CA ARG A 868 -8.32 -43.15 22.69
C ARG A 868 -8.27 -42.46 21.35
N LYS A 869 -9.04 -41.38 21.18
CA LYS A 869 -9.15 -40.61 19.94
C LYS A 869 -9.64 -41.48 18.75
N PHE A 870 -10.66 -42.30 18.95
CA PHE A 870 -11.28 -43.10 17.90
C PHE A 870 -12.60 -42.48 17.45
N HIS A 871 -12.84 -42.43 16.13
CA HIS A 871 -14.07 -41.83 15.56
C HIS A 871 -14.57 -42.64 14.37
N PRO A 872 -15.87 -43.02 14.34
CA PRO A 872 -16.45 -43.86 13.27
C PRO A 872 -16.67 -43.11 11.94
N LEU A 873 -16.70 -41.79 11.94
CA LEU A 873 -16.91 -41.00 10.73
C LEU A 873 -15.57 -40.61 10.03
N LEU A 874 -14.43 -41.11 10.49
CA LEU A 874 -13.14 -40.89 9.78
C LEU A 874 -13.01 -41.83 8.57
N VAL A 875 -14.00 -41.77 7.69
CA VAL A 875 -14.13 -42.55 6.45
C VAL A 875 -14.41 -41.61 5.28
N GLU A 876 -14.10 -42.03 4.07
CA GLU A 876 -14.40 -41.26 2.86
C GLU A 876 -15.87 -40.90 2.73
N TRP A 877 -16.19 -39.76 2.11
CA TRP A 877 -17.55 -39.27 1.88
C TRP A 877 -18.51 -40.36 1.34
N SER A 878 -17.99 -41.16 0.40
CA SER A 878 -18.76 -42.28 -0.21
C SER A 878 -19.21 -43.33 0.78
N ARG A 879 -18.56 -43.47 1.93
CA ARG A 879 -18.86 -44.46 2.98
C ARG A 879 -19.72 -43.92 4.12
N LEU A 880 -19.96 -42.59 4.15
CA LEU A 880 -20.86 -41.96 5.11
C LEU A 880 -22.32 -42.37 4.83
N ASP A 881 -23.12 -42.56 5.89
CA ASP A 881 -24.56 -42.70 5.74
C ASP A 881 -25.20 -41.34 5.35
N GLU A 882 -26.41 -41.38 4.81
CA GLU A 882 -27.12 -40.21 4.35
C GLU A 882 -27.46 -39.23 5.46
N LYS A 883 -27.62 -39.68 6.68
CA LYS A 883 -27.87 -38.85 7.86
C LYS A 883 -26.64 -37.98 8.21
N GLU A 884 -25.46 -38.56 8.13
CA GLU A 884 -24.22 -37.81 8.40
C GLU A 884 -23.89 -36.86 7.26
N ARG A 885 -24.02 -37.29 5.98
CA ARG A 885 -23.88 -36.40 4.81
C ARG A 885 -24.81 -35.19 4.85
N LYS A 886 -26.06 -35.42 5.34
CA LYS A 886 -27.05 -34.36 5.49
C LYS A 886 -26.55 -33.26 6.46
N LYS A 887 -25.86 -33.60 7.53
CA LYS A 887 -25.34 -32.62 8.50
C LYS A 887 -24.36 -31.65 7.82
N ASP A 888 -23.42 -32.18 7.04
CA ASP A 888 -22.44 -31.36 6.33
C ASP A 888 -23.12 -30.46 5.27
N ARG A 889 -24.11 -31.01 4.53
CA ARG A 889 -24.92 -30.23 3.59
C ARG A 889 -25.72 -29.12 4.27
N ASP A 890 -26.32 -29.38 5.42
CA ASP A 890 -27.10 -28.40 6.17
C ASP A 890 -26.19 -27.29 6.72
N THR A 891 -24.97 -27.63 7.13
CA THR A 891 -23.94 -26.67 7.51
C THR A 891 -23.61 -25.71 6.33
N ILE A 892 -23.44 -26.26 5.13
CA ILE A 892 -23.15 -25.45 3.94
C ILE A 892 -24.36 -24.59 3.53
N ARG A 893 -25.59 -25.11 3.59
CA ARG A 893 -26.80 -24.33 3.30
C ARG A 893 -26.98 -23.15 4.25
N ASN A 894 -26.56 -23.30 5.50
CA ASN A 894 -26.63 -22.25 6.51
C ASN A 894 -25.46 -21.23 6.41
N LEU A 895 -24.45 -21.50 5.58
CA LEU A 895 -23.26 -20.65 5.45
C LEU A 895 -23.57 -19.18 5.12
N PRO A 896 -24.46 -18.84 4.15
CA PRO A 896 -24.79 -17.45 3.87
C PRO A 896 -25.36 -16.71 5.09
N LEU A 897 -26.19 -17.38 5.87
CA LEU A 897 -26.79 -16.80 7.09
C LEU A 897 -25.74 -16.62 8.20
N LEU A 898 -24.82 -17.57 8.33
CA LEU A 898 -23.74 -17.53 9.33
C LEU A 898 -22.78 -16.37 9.05
N VAL A 899 -22.36 -16.21 7.79
CA VAL A 899 -21.45 -15.11 7.41
C VAL A 899 -22.15 -13.76 7.50
N GLU A 900 -23.45 -13.67 7.26
CA GLU A 900 -24.22 -12.44 7.41
C GLU A 900 -24.29 -11.97 8.88
N ARG A 901 -24.42 -12.89 9.84
CA ARG A 901 -24.35 -12.57 11.28
C ARG A 901 -22.98 -12.02 11.70
N ALA A 902 -21.92 -12.39 11.00
CA ALA A 902 -20.58 -11.86 11.21
C ALA A 902 -20.28 -10.60 10.39
N GLY A 903 -21.28 -9.98 9.76
CA GLY A 903 -21.13 -8.76 8.99
C GLY A 903 -20.63 -8.97 7.56
N PHE A 904 -20.68 -10.20 7.02
CA PHE A 904 -20.30 -10.55 5.65
C PHE A 904 -21.49 -11.05 4.83
N ARG A 905 -21.38 -10.97 3.51
CA ARG A 905 -22.30 -11.60 2.56
C ARG A 905 -21.54 -12.39 1.53
N VAL A 906 -22.19 -13.44 1.05
CA VAL A 906 -21.70 -14.20 -0.10
C VAL A 906 -22.09 -13.44 -1.37
N ARG A 907 -21.12 -13.19 -2.25
CA ARG A 907 -21.32 -12.54 -3.55
C ARG A 907 -20.77 -13.45 -4.65
N ARG A 908 -21.45 -13.51 -5.79
CA ARG A 908 -20.94 -14.23 -6.95
C ARG A 908 -19.79 -13.41 -7.57
N LEU A 909 -18.70 -14.10 -7.89
CA LEU A 909 -17.63 -13.52 -8.70
C LEU A 909 -18.19 -13.34 -10.11
N GLY A 910 -18.31 -12.07 -10.56
CA GLY A 910 -18.88 -11.69 -11.85
C GLY A 910 -17.99 -12.04 -13.03
#